data_36931abc97d0f953e3ef690114b1577a
#
_entry.id   36931abc97d0f953e3ef690114b1577a
#
_cell.length_a   1.000
_cell.length_b   1.000
_cell.length_c   1.000
_cell.angle_alpha   90.00
_cell.angle_beta   90.00
_cell.angle_gamma   90.00
#
_symmetry.space_group_name_H-M   'P 1'
#
loop_
_entity.id
_entity.type
_entity.pdbx_description
1 polymer ?
#
loop_
_entity_poly.entity_id
_entity_poly.type
_entity_poly.pdbx_seq_one_letter_code
_entity_poly.pdbx_strand_id
1 'polypeptide(L)'
;MAKKQLVRTLGLSQILMLGIGGTMGAGVFVLTGHAAGMVGPAVILVFLLAGLISLPNSLSYAELASSFPVAGGGYAYISKATKGLLPFSVGWVSWFSNMFYAALSAVGAAYSLKIFLPGLPVPLTAVSLIALFVVISLRGSEEAGRTQVILAGVLLTSLAAFVILGLVLSGGFSWAKFYEGGGFFIHEGWLENMARIFQAITLINVLFAGYEVIATTAEEAKAPGRNIPIAIAGTIFICTVVYCAVAFVALGVVPVSVMSTSSTPLADAASCFLGGWGAPLLGLAGIIATLTSLNAALLSAARVSLALSRDGYLPAFLSRVHPRLKTPLPAILLSGTLIALAAVSGDAVFLSYVSNFGFLYLIFFTNVSVILLRRKFPDHQRPFRTPWYPVTPILGCLCTIVVEVFTELHALIAGIGLIGVGLLVYQLRRPVGKAVEAAVQTVEAARREILVPVANPLTAESLIKMASILGQAREESTLVALSVVKIPAATPLELAQEVLDRQGNGRKALLKRVASYAHQQGVPVRTLQRAVRDISSGILGVAEARGGLGLILMGWHGQLSMQRVTGSVVKDVVHGAKCDVAVLHDRGVEDIKRVLVPVGSGPHTRLALRLARDIVRAVDGSLTTLRILPQADEVDMEVEMDVLRQLVEDELGEIPEGTILSLKRSDSLAQSILAESAQRTDKMGYDLTVIGASEEWFLRELLFGSVPDRIADGAPCSVLLVRKYEPSSVSWVRRMAKRVRGWQGSLQERDKR
;
A
#
# COMPACT_ATOMS: atom_id res chain seq x y z
N MET A 1 -3.32 -5.03 14.54
CA MET A 1 -4.04 -6.04 13.69
C MET A 1 -3.10 -7.20 13.44
N ALA A 2 -3.34 -8.35 14.06
CA ALA A 2 -2.71 -9.60 13.64
C ALA A 2 -3.08 -9.81 12.17
N LYS A 3 -2.10 -9.76 11.26
CA LYS A 3 -2.30 -10.15 9.85
C LYS A 3 -2.92 -11.56 9.90
N LYS A 4 -4.20 -11.72 9.55
CA LYS A 4 -4.76 -13.05 9.25
C LYS A 4 -3.88 -13.63 8.17
N GLN A 5 -2.96 -14.52 8.56
CA GLN A 5 -2.11 -15.25 7.64
C GLN A 5 -3.03 -16.15 6.81
N LEU A 6 -2.85 -16.14 5.50
CA LEU A 6 -3.55 -17.06 4.61
C LEU A 6 -3.21 -18.50 5.01
N VAL A 7 -4.19 -19.39 4.94
CA VAL A 7 -4.00 -20.80 5.31
C VAL A 7 -3.09 -21.46 4.26
N ARG A 8 -2.02 -22.09 4.70
CA ARG A 8 -1.06 -22.79 3.82
C ARG A 8 -1.66 -24.09 3.28
N THR A 9 -2.25 -24.03 2.09
CA THR A 9 -2.99 -25.13 1.46
C THR A 9 -2.26 -25.74 0.28
N LEU A 10 -1.40 -24.98 -0.43
CA LEU A 10 -0.79 -25.38 -1.69
C LEU A 10 0.43 -26.29 -1.51
N GLY A 11 0.37 -27.51 -2.04
CA GLY A 11 1.50 -28.45 -2.13
C GLY A 11 2.41 -28.18 -3.33
N LEU A 12 3.55 -28.90 -3.43
CA LEU A 12 4.53 -28.73 -4.52
C LEU A 12 3.92 -28.86 -5.91
N SER A 13 3.13 -29.91 -6.15
CA SER A 13 2.50 -30.15 -7.46
C SER A 13 1.55 -29.03 -7.87
N GLN A 14 0.79 -28.50 -6.91
CA GLN A 14 -0.12 -27.40 -7.16
C GLN A 14 0.62 -26.11 -7.51
N ILE A 15 1.69 -25.80 -6.76
CA ILE A 15 2.52 -24.60 -7.01
C ILE A 15 3.22 -24.72 -8.37
N LEU A 16 3.75 -25.90 -8.71
CA LEU A 16 4.38 -26.17 -10.00
C LEU A 16 3.38 -25.98 -11.16
N MET A 17 2.19 -26.56 -11.05
CA MET A 17 1.16 -26.40 -12.08
C MET A 17 0.62 -24.99 -12.20
N LEU A 18 0.57 -24.23 -11.09
CA LEU A 18 0.29 -22.80 -11.12
C LEU A 18 1.35 -22.03 -11.91
N GLY A 19 2.63 -22.35 -11.67
CA GLY A 19 3.74 -21.76 -12.42
C GLY A 19 3.68 -22.11 -13.91
N ILE A 20 3.50 -23.37 -14.26
CA ILE A 20 3.39 -23.85 -15.66
C ILE A 20 2.20 -23.18 -16.35
N GLY A 21 1.01 -23.17 -15.72
CA GLY A 21 -0.17 -22.56 -16.31
C GLY A 21 -0.10 -21.04 -16.43
N GLY A 22 0.67 -20.37 -15.54
CA GLY A 22 0.96 -18.93 -15.65
C GLY A 22 2.01 -18.61 -16.70
N THR A 23 2.90 -19.56 -17.02
CA THR A 23 3.98 -19.46 -18.02
C THR A 23 3.47 -19.81 -19.41
N MET A 24 2.78 -20.96 -19.56
CA MET A 24 2.25 -21.44 -20.83
C MET A 24 0.92 -20.75 -21.19
N GLY A 25 1.01 -19.51 -21.62
CA GLY A 25 -0.15 -18.70 -22.04
C GLY A 25 -0.25 -18.55 -23.56
N ALA A 26 -0.80 -17.41 -23.98
CA ALA A 26 -1.00 -17.04 -25.38
C ALA A 26 0.27 -17.13 -26.24
N GLY A 27 1.41 -16.83 -25.62
CA GLY A 27 2.65 -16.62 -26.34
C GLY A 27 3.13 -17.84 -27.14
N VAL A 28 3.08 -19.05 -26.61
CA VAL A 28 3.51 -20.24 -27.34
C VAL A 28 2.62 -20.53 -28.54
N PHE A 29 1.32 -20.23 -28.44
CA PHE A 29 0.37 -20.46 -29.55
C PHE A 29 0.42 -19.40 -30.66
N VAL A 30 0.79 -18.15 -30.32
CA VAL A 30 0.77 -17.00 -31.22
C VAL A 30 2.18 -16.54 -31.59
N LEU A 31 3.09 -16.39 -30.63
CA LEU A 31 4.39 -15.76 -30.85
C LEU A 31 5.42 -16.71 -31.46
N THR A 32 5.25 -18.05 -31.37
CA THR A 32 6.16 -19.02 -31.93
C THR A 32 6.31 -18.83 -33.45
N GLY A 33 5.22 -18.56 -34.16
CA GLY A 33 5.23 -18.29 -35.60
C GLY A 33 6.01 -17.01 -35.95
N HIS A 34 5.74 -15.91 -35.24
CA HIS A 34 6.47 -14.65 -35.43
C HIS A 34 7.97 -14.80 -35.14
N ALA A 35 8.32 -15.46 -34.03
CA ALA A 35 9.73 -15.73 -33.70
C ALA A 35 10.42 -16.61 -34.76
N ALA A 36 9.72 -17.64 -35.27
CA ALA A 36 10.22 -18.47 -36.34
C ALA A 36 10.42 -17.68 -37.64
N GLY A 37 9.54 -16.73 -37.95
CA GLY A 37 9.70 -15.81 -39.08
C GLY A 37 10.96 -14.92 -39.00
N MET A 38 11.39 -14.57 -37.78
CA MET A 38 12.59 -13.75 -37.55
C MET A 38 13.91 -14.54 -37.73
N VAL A 39 13.93 -15.81 -37.32
CA VAL A 39 15.20 -16.56 -37.19
C VAL A 39 15.17 -17.94 -37.83
N GLY A 40 14.05 -18.35 -38.41
CA GLY A 40 13.91 -19.72 -38.99
C GLY A 40 14.03 -20.84 -37.96
N PRO A 41 14.67 -21.97 -38.31
CA PRO A 41 14.88 -23.07 -37.39
C PRO A 41 15.62 -22.71 -36.10
N ALA A 42 16.42 -21.65 -36.11
CA ALA A 42 17.11 -21.14 -34.91
C ALA A 42 16.17 -20.70 -33.80
N VAL A 43 14.86 -20.67 -34.01
CA VAL A 43 13.86 -20.38 -32.93
C VAL A 43 13.95 -21.37 -31.77
N ILE A 44 14.43 -22.60 -32.03
CA ILE A 44 14.70 -23.60 -30.96
C ILE A 44 15.80 -23.06 -30.03
N LEU A 45 16.87 -22.49 -30.61
CA LEU A 45 17.94 -21.85 -29.85
C LEU A 45 17.42 -20.62 -29.10
N VAL A 46 16.49 -19.88 -29.67
CA VAL A 46 15.81 -18.72 -29.00
C VAL A 46 15.09 -19.17 -27.74
N PHE A 47 14.29 -20.25 -27.79
CA PHE A 47 13.62 -20.79 -26.60
C PHE A 47 14.58 -21.33 -25.57
N LEU A 48 15.64 -22.03 -26.00
CA LEU A 48 16.69 -22.55 -25.11
C LEU A 48 17.43 -21.42 -24.40
N LEU A 49 17.85 -20.37 -25.14
CA LEU A 49 18.56 -19.23 -24.58
C LEU A 49 17.65 -18.40 -23.67
N ALA A 50 16.41 -18.19 -24.03
CA ALA A 50 15.43 -17.50 -23.17
C ALA A 50 15.22 -18.23 -21.84
N GLY A 51 15.13 -19.57 -21.87
CA GLY A 51 15.10 -20.38 -20.66
C GLY A 51 16.37 -20.25 -19.82
N LEU A 52 17.56 -20.31 -20.45
CA LEU A 52 18.84 -20.13 -19.77
C LEU A 52 19.00 -18.73 -19.15
N ILE A 53 18.58 -17.69 -19.86
CA ILE A 53 18.56 -16.28 -19.38
C ILE A 53 17.59 -16.13 -18.19
N SER A 54 16.50 -16.88 -18.18
CA SER A 54 15.51 -16.85 -17.10
C SER A 54 16.00 -17.57 -15.82
N LEU A 55 16.98 -18.48 -15.89
CA LEU A 55 17.47 -19.22 -14.73
C LEU A 55 18.04 -18.33 -13.61
N PRO A 56 19.05 -17.45 -13.84
CA PRO A 56 19.59 -16.60 -12.77
C PRO A 56 18.51 -15.68 -12.17
N ASN A 57 17.57 -15.22 -12.99
CA ASN A 57 16.45 -14.41 -12.57
C ASN A 57 15.49 -15.17 -11.66
N SER A 58 15.12 -16.37 -12.06
CA SER A 58 14.21 -17.24 -11.31
C SER A 58 14.82 -17.70 -9.97
N LEU A 59 16.13 -17.96 -9.91
CA LEU A 59 16.84 -18.29 -8.68
C LEU A 59 16.83 -17.12 -7.69
N SER A 60 16.96 -15.88 -8.16
CA SER A 60 16.81 -14.67 -7.34
C SER A 60 15.39 -14.55 -6.78
N TYR A 61 14.37 -14.80 -7.59
CA TYR A 61 12.98 -14.85 -7.14
C TYR A 61 12.76 -15.98 -6.11
N ALA A 62 13.33 -17.15 -6.33
CA ALA A 62 13.21 -18.30 -5.44
C ALA A 62 13.76 -18.00 -4.03
N GLU A 63 14.91 -17.31 -3.93
CA GLU A 63 15.44 -16.85 -2.64
C GLU A 63 14.50 -15.85 -1.95
N LEU A 64 14.05 -14.84 -2.67
CA LEU A 64 13.20 -13.80 -2.08
C LEU A 64 11.83 -14.34 -1.68
N ALA A 65 11.20 -15.15 -2.51
CA ALA A 65 9.89 -15.73 -2.24
C ALA A 65 9.90 -16.74 -1.09
N SER A 66 10.99 -17.51 -0.95
CA SER A 66 11.17 -18.47 0.15
C SER A 66 11.54 -17.78 1.47
N SER A 67 12.32 -16.68 1.42
CA SER A 67 12.78 -15.93 2.58
C SER A 67 11.75 -14.91 3.08
N PHE A 68 11.00 -14.33 2.18
CA PHE A 68 9.98 -13.31 2.46
C PHE A 68 8.65 -13.70 1.80
N PRO A 69 7.92 -14.69 2.34
CA PRO A 69 6.64 -15.13 1.77
C PRO A 69 5.55 -14.08 2.02
N VAL A 70 5.49 -13.08 1.14
CA VAL A 70 4.53 -11.96 1.17
C VAL A 70 3.79 -11.87 -0.15
N ALA A 71 2.51 -11.53 -0.12
CA ALA A 71 1.75 -11.23 -1.33
C ALA A 71 2.28 -9.95 -1.99
N GLY A 72 2.32 -9.93 -3.33
CA GLY A 72 2.76 -8.76 -4.10
C GLY A 72 4.01 -8.98 -4.96
N GLY A 73 4.58 -10.21 -4.98
CA GLY A 73 5.67 -10.61 -5.88
C GLY A 73 6.89 -9.69 -5.83
N GLY A 74 7.49 -9.39 -6.98
CA GLY A 74 8.71 -8.60 -7.10
C GLY A 74 8.60 -7.18 -6.51
N TYR A 75 7.45 -6.52 -6.63
CA TYR A 75 7.20 -5.23 -6.00
C TYR A 75 7.39 -5.26 -4.48
N ALA A 76 6.87 -6.30 -3.82
CA ALA A 76 6.97 -6.41 -2.36
C ALA A 76 8.42 -6.56 -1.87
N TYR A 77 9.30 -7.16 -2.67
CA TYR A 77 10.72 -7.32 -2.32
C TYR A 77 11.49 -6.00 -2.42
N ILE A 78 11.28 -5.24 -3.51
CA ILE A 78 11.94 -3.93 -3.67
C ILE A 78 11.42 -2.90 -2.65
N SER A 79 10.14 -2.95 -2.26
CA SER A 79 9.57 -2.08 -1.25
C SER A 79 10.13 -2.35 0.16
N LYS A 80 10.56 -3.59 0.44
CA LYS A 80 11.31 -3.94 1.67
C LYS A 80 12.79 -3.52 1.61
N ALA A 81 13.39 -3.60 0.43
CA ALA A 81 14.78 -3.24 0.22
C ALA A 81 14.99 -1.73 0.28
N THR A 82 14.13 -0.96 -0.38
CA THR A 82 14.24 0.49 -0.55
C THR A 82 12.92 1.20 -0.26
N LYS A 83 12.97 2.54 -0.17
CA LYS A 83 11.78 3.38 0.01
C LYS A 83 11.74 4.48 -1.06
N GLY A 84 10.58 5.00 -1.33
CA GLY A 84 10.39 6.20 -2.15
C GLY A 84 10.11 5.91 -3.62
N LEU A 85 10.80 6.64 -4.52
CA LEU A 85 10.51 6.62 -5.95
C LEU A 85 10.76 5.26 -6.60
N LEU A 86 11.83 4.57 -6.22
CA LEU A 86 12.23 3.32 -6.85
C LEU A 86 11.19 2.20 -6.68
N PRO A 87 10.73 1.82 -5.47
CA PRO A 87 9.67 0.82 -5.37
C PRO A 87 8.38 1.25 -6.05
N PHE A 88 8.04 2.55 -6.02
CA PHE A 88 6.88 3.04 -6.77
C PHE A 88 7.02 2.78 -8.26
N SER A 89 8.16 3.15 -8.89
CA SER A 89 8.36 2.95 -10.33
C SER A 89 8.31 1.48 -10.72
N VAL A 90 8.92 0.59 -9.92
CA VAL A 90 8.87 -0.85 -10.14
C VAL A 90 7.45 -1.40 -10.03
N GLY A 91 6.70 -1.00 -9.02
CA GLY A 91 5.30 -1.41 -8.86
C GLY A 91 4.38 -0.87 -9.96
N TRP A 92 4.58 0.39 -10.36
CA TRP A 92 3.84 1.02 -11.44
C TRP A 92 4.04 0.29 -12.77
N VAL A 93 5.30 0.08 -13.15
CA VAL A 93 5.65 -0.61 -14.40
C VAL A 93 5.19 -2.07 -14.36
N SER A 94 5.34 -2.78 -13.23
CA SER A 94 4.84 -4.15 -13.06
C SER A 94 3.32 -4.24 -13.18
N TRP A 95 2.58 -3.26 -12.65
CA TRP A 95 1.12 -3.21 -12.79
C TRP A 95 0.71 -3.16 -14.26
N PHE A 96 1.29 -2.25 -15.05
CA PHE A 96 1.02 -2.13 -16.47
C PHE A 96 1.51 -3.33 -17.27
N SER A 97 2.69 -3.89 -16.95
CA SER A 97 3.21 -5.11 -17.58
C SER A 97 2.22 -6.27 -17.47
N ASN A 98 1.67 -6.51 -16.28
CA ASN A 98 0.64 -7.51 -16.07
C ASN A 98 -0.65 -7.21 -16.87
N MET A 99 -1.00 -5.93 -17.04
CA MET A 99 -2.16 -5.54 -17.84
C MET A 99 -1.94 -5.81 -19.34
N PHE A 100 -0.75 -5.49 -19.87
CA PHE A 100 -0.40 -5.79 -21.26
C PHE A 100 -0.32 -7.30 -21.50
N TYR A 101 0.20 -8.08 -20.55
CA TYR A 101 0.20 -9.54 -20.64
C TYR A 101 -1.21 -10.15 -20.61
N ALA A 102 -2.10 -9.59 -19.80
CA ALA A 102 -3.50 -9.99 -19.79
C ALA A 102 -4.19 -9.64 -21.13
N ALA A 103 -3.89 -8.48 -21.72
CA ALA A 103 -4.40 -8.08 -23.02
C ALA A 103 -3.90 -8.99 -24.14
N LEU A 104 -2.59 -9.32 -24.15
CA LEU A 104 -1.99 -10.32 -25.05
C LEU A 104 -2.72 -11.66 -24.94
N SER A 105 -2.99 -12.11 -23.72
CA SER A 105 -3.69 -13.37 -23.47
C SER A 105 -5.12 -13.35 -24.00
N ALA A 106 -5.85 -12.25 -23.84
CA ALA A 106 -7.20 -12.09 -24.36
C ALA A 106 -7.24 -12.05 -25.89
N VAL A 107 -6.27 -11.39 -26.52
CA VAL A 107 -6.11 -11.34 -27.98
C VAL A 107 -5.76 -12.73 -28.51
N GLY A 108 -4.87 -13.46 -27.86
CA GLY A 108 -4.53 -14.84 -28.21
C GLY A 108 -5.73 -15.80 -28.09
N ALA A 109 -6.57 -15.62 -27.06
CA ALA A 109 -7.83 -16.35 -26.92
C ALA A 109 -8.79 -16.04 -28.07
N ALA A 110 -8.89 -14.77 -28.48
CA ALA A 110 -9.74 -14.36 -29.60
C ALA A 110 -9.25 -14.96 -30.92
N TYR A 111 -7.95 -15.05 -31.19
CA TYR A 111 -7.40 -15.76 -32.35
C TYR A 111 -7.72 -17.25 -32.31
N SER A 112 -7.59 -17.90 -31.17
CA SER A 112 -7.93 -19.33 -31.03
C SER A 112 -9.44 -19.58 -31.20
N LEU A 113 -10.31 -18.67 -30.77
CA LEU A 113 -11.75 -18.74 -30.93
C LEU A 113 -12.16 -18.59 -32.42
N LYS A 114 -11.40 -17.82 -33.21
CA LYS A 114 -11.66 -17.70 -34.68
C LYS A 114 -11.56 -19.01 -35.41
N ILE A 115 -10.86 -20.02 -34.90
CA ILE A 115 -10.84 -21.35 -35.49
C ILE A 115 -12.23 -21.97 -35.53
N PHE A 116 -13.04 -21.71 -34.49
CA PHE A 116 -14.40 -22.24 -34.36
C PHE A 116 -15.45 -21.29 -34.92
N LEU A 117 -15.22 -20.00 -34.84
CA LEU A 117 -16.14 -18.94 -35.23
C LEU A 117 -15.42 -17.87 -36.09
N PRO A 118 -15.15 -18.13 -37.37
CA PRO A 118 -14.32 -17.27 -38.23
C PRO A 118 -14.79 -15.82 -38.36
N GLY A 119 -16.09 -15.54 -38.16
CA GLY A 119 -16.68 -14.20 -38.29
C GLY A 119 -16.47 -13.27 -37.10
N LEU A 120 -15.85 -13.73 -35.99
CA LEU A 120 -15.68 -12.91 -34.80
C LEU A 120 -14.56 -11.86 -34.97
N PRO A 121 -14.84 -10.56 -34.71
CA PRO A 121 -13.81 -9.52 -34.68
C PRO A 121 -12.93 -9.68 -33.44
N VAL A 122 -11.62 -9.80 -33.63
CA VAL A 122 -10.63 -10.06 -32.56
C VAL A 122 -10.71 -9.05 -31.42
N PRO A 123 -10.74 -7.71 -31.66
CA PRO A 123 -10.80 -6.75 -30.56
C PRO A 123 -12.07 -6.87 -29.70
N LEU A 124 -13.21 -7.03 -30.32
CA LEU A 124 -14.49 -7.17 -29.60
C LEU A 124 -14.54 -8.46 -28.78
N THR A 125 -14.05 -9.56 -29.36
CA THR A 125 -13.96 -10.86 -28.67
C THR A 125 -13.04 -10.78 -27.48
N ALA A 126 -11.85 -10.17 -27.62
CA ALA A 126 -10.90 -9.99 -26.53
C ALA A 126 -11.50 -9.15 -25.38
N VAL A 127 -12.15 -8.03 -25.71
CA VAL A 127 -12.82 -7.17 -24.71
C VAL A 127 -13.95 -7.92 -23.99
N SER A 128 -14.74 -8.71 -24.71
CA SER A 128 -15.82 -9.52 -24.14
C SER A 128 -15.28 -10.59 -23.17
N LEU A 129 -14.17 -11.26 -23.52
CA LEU A 129 -13.50 -12.22 -22.65
C LEU A 129 -12.93 -11.53 -21.38
N ILE A 130 -12.32 -10.36 -21.53
CA ILE A 130 -11.84 -9.58 -20.39
C ILE A 130 -13.01 -9.21 -19.45
N ALA A 131 -14.12 -8.72 -19.99
CA ALA A 131 -15.31 -8.39 -19.20
C ALA A 131 -15.84 -9.62 -18.45
N LEU A 132 -15.90 -10.79 -19.10
CA LEU A 132 -16.29 -12.05 -18.47
C LEU A 132 -15.35 -12.39 -17.29
N PHE A 133 -14.02 -12.33 -17.50
CA PHE A 133 -13.05 -12.66 -16.46
C PHE A 133 -13.00 -11.62 -15.33
N VAL A 134 -13.28 -10.36 -15.62
CA VAL A 134 -13.51 -9.35 -14.56
C VAL A 134 -14.68 -9.78 -13.69
N VAL A 135 -15.84 -10.16 -14.26
CA VAL A 135 -17.00 -10.62 -13.50
C VAL A 135 -16.70 -11.89 -12.69
N ILE A 136 -15.97 -12.85 -13.26
CA ILE A 136 -15.55 -14.07 -12.55
C ILE A 136 -14.63 -13.71 -11.39
N SER A 137 -13.65 -12.84 -11.60
CA SER A 137 -12.68 -12.41 -10.57
C SER A 137 -13.34 -11.67 -9.40
N LEU A 138 -14.50 -11.04 -9.63
CA LEU A 138 -15.28 -10.40 -8.55
C LEU A 138 -15.89 -11.42 -7.58
N ARG A 139 -16.15 -12.67 -8.00
CA ARG A 139 -16.80 -13.70 -7.17
C ARG A 139 -15.87 -14.40 -6.18
N GLY A 140 -14.54 -14.21 -6.28
CA GLY A 140 -13.56 -14.76 -5.34
C GLY A 140 -12.60 -15.79 -5.94
N SER A 141 -11.48 -16.04 -5.24
CA SER A 141 -10.33 -16.78 -5.78
C SER A 141 -10.11 -18.20 -5.19
N GLU A 142 -10.95 -18.69 -4.28
CA GLU A 142 -10.70 -19.95 -3.56
C GLU A 142 -10.77 -21.21 -4.45
N GLU A 143 -11.59 -21.21 -5.48
CA GLU A 143 -11.71 -22.35 -6.41
C GLU A 143 -10.68 -22.31 -7.55
N ALA A 144 -10.02 -21.16 -7.75
CA ALA A 144 -9.11 -20.96 -8.88
C ALA A 144 -7.89 -21.91 -8.87
N GLY A 145 -7.37 -22.28 -7.70
CA GLY A 145 -6.17 -23.10 -7.61
C GLY A 145 -6.35 -24.54 -8.11
N ARG A 146 -7.46 -25.21 -7.80
CA ARG A 146 -7.72 -26.59 -8.27
C ARG A 146 -8.02 -26.63 -9.77
N THR A 147 -8.83 -25.68 -10.22
CA THR A 147 -9.16 -25.54 -11.65
C THR A 147 -7.89 -25.28 -12.48
N GLN A 148 -6.99 -24.43 -11.98
CA GLN A 148 -5.72 -24.13 -12.66
C GLN A 148 -4.84 -25.38 -12.84
N VAL A 149 -4.79 -26.28 -11.84
CA VAL A 149 -4.03 -27.54 -11.93
C VAL A 149 -4.57 -28.45 -13.02
N ILE A 150 -5.89 -28.59 -13.12
CA ILE A 150 -6.55 -29.40 -14.15
C ILE A 150 -6.27 -28.82 -15.53
N LEU A 151 -6.47 -27.51 -15.70
CA LEU A 151 -6.28 -26.84 -16.99
C LEU A 151 -4.82 -26.88 -17.45
N ALA A 152 -3.84 -26.68 -16.54
CA ALA A 152 -2.44 -26.80 -16.85
C ALA A 152 -2.05 -28.25 -17.20
N GLY A 153 -2.65 -29.25 -16.55
CA GLY A 153 -2.48 -30.66 -16.87
C GLY A 153 -3.00 -31.01 -18.28
N VAL A 154 -4.22 -30.54 -18.64
CA VAL A 154 -4.80 -30.69 -19.97
C VAL A 154 -3.91 -30.03 -21.03
N LEU A 155 -3.42 -28.82 -20.76
CA LEU A 155 -2.53 -28.10 -21.67
C LEU A 155 -1.22 -28.86 -21.93
N LEU A 156 -0.53 -29.31 -20.88
CA LEU A 156 0.71 -30.08 -21.01
C LEU A 156 0.47 -31.37 -21.80
N THR A 157 -0.61 -32.08 -21.52
CA THR A 157 -0.96 -33.31 -22.22
C THR A 157 -1.24 -33.01 -23.69
N SER A 158 -1.94 -31.93 -24.02
CA SER A 158 -2.21 -31.52 -25.41
C SER A 158 -0.94 -31.16 -26.17
N LEU A 159 -0.01 -30.41 -25.54
CA LEU A 159 1.28 -30.10 -26.20
C LEU A 159 2.20 -31.32 -26.31
N ALA A 160 2.21 -32.23 -25.33
CA ALA A 160 2.95 -33.50 -25.43
C ALA A 160 2.37 -34.38 -26.53
N ALA A 161 1.03 -34.46 -26.63
CA ALA A 161 0.37 -35.17 -27.73
C ALA A 161 0.70 -34.56 -29.11
N PHE A 162 0.71 -33.23 -29.23
CA PHE A 162 1.12 -32.54 -30.45
C PHE A 162 2.56 -32.95 -30.85
N VAL A 163 3.50 -32.93 -29.90
CA VAL A 163 4.90 -33.32 -30.18
C VAL A 163 5.00 -34.78 -30.60
N ILE A 164 4.39 -35.68 -29.83
CA ILE A 164 4.51 -37.16 -30.13
C ILE A 164 3.83 -37.49 -31.45
N LEU A 165 2.59 -37.01 -31.67
CA LEU A 165 1.84 -37.33 -32.88
C LEU A 165 2.47 -36.68 -34.12
N GLY A 166 2.97 -35.44 -33.99
CA GLY A 166 3.66 -34.76 -35.08
C GLY A 166 4.99 -35.44 -35.51
N LEU A 167 5.65 -36.18 -34.62
CA LEU A 167 6.84 -36.98 -34.95
C LEU A 167 6.50 -38.36 -35.54
N VAL A 168 5.38 -38.97 -35.15
CA VAL A 168 5.06 -40.35 -35.44
C VAL A 168 4.14 -40.51 -36.65
N LEU A 169 3.18 -39.58 -36.83
CA LEU A 169 2.16 -39.71 -37.87
C LEU A 169 2.67 -39.32 -39.29
N SER A 170 2.15 -39.97 -40.28
CA SER A 170 2.39 -39.62 -41.69
C SER A 170 1.85 -38.20 -42.00
N GLY A 171 2.66 -37.38 -42.66
CA GLY A 171 2.36 -35.97 -42.89
C GLY A 171 2.83 -35.04 -41.77
N GLY A 172 3.46 -35.59 -40.69
CA GLY A 172 4.11 -34.87 -39.62
C GLY A 172 5.48 -34.31 -40.03
N PHE A 173 6.49 -34.57 -39.17
CA PHE A 173 7.84 -34.00 -39.28
C PHE A 173 8.55 -34.38 -40.55
N SER A 174 9.18 -33.42 -41.23
CA SER A 174 10.05 -33.58 -42.38
C SER A 174 11.26 -32.66 -42.31
N TRP A 175 12.44 -33.20 -42.48
CA TRP A 175 13.68 -32.42 -42.52
C TRP A 175 13.74 -31.44 -43.68
N ALA A 176 13.10 -31.78 -44.82
CA ALA A 176 12.99 -30.89 -45.98
C ALA A 176 12.21 -29.61 -45.65
N LYS A 177 11.11 -29.73 -44.92
CA LYS A 177 10.32 -28.56 -44.43
C LYS A 177 11.08 -27.80 -43.36
N PHE A 178 11.78 -28.48 -42.45
CA PHE A 178 12.55 -27.86 -41.39
C PHE A 178 13.64 -26.94 -41.93
N TYR A 179 14.32 -27.30 -43.00
CA TYR A 179 15.38 -26.52 -43.66
C TYR A 179 14.95 -25.77 -44.90
N GLU A 180 13.64 -25.59 -45.18
CA GLU A 180 13.13 -24.96 -46.40
C GLU A 180 13.63 -23.49 -46.57
N GLY A 181 14.00 -22.79 -45.53
CA GLY A 181 14.61 -21.47 -45.53
C GLY A 181 16.13 -21.42 -45.84
N GLY A 182 16.75 -22.56 -46.24
CA GLY A 182 18.14 -22.59 -46.69
C GLY A 182 19.20 -22.93 -45.62
N GLY A 183 18.77 -23.16 -44.38
CA GLY A 183 19.69 -23.56 -43.28
C GLY A 183 19.11 -23.35 -41.89
N PHE A 184 19.92 -23.65 -40.88
CA PHE A 184 19.54 -23.42 -39.48
C PHE A 184 19.43 -21.92 -39.15
N PHE A 185 20.33 -21.11 -39.75
CA PHE A 185 20.29 -19.64 -39.73
C PHE A 185 19.87 -19.12 -41.09
N ILE A 186 18.88 -18.21 -41.15
CA ILE A 186 18.29 -17.74 -42.39
C ILE A 186 18.90 -16.43 -42.92
N HIS A 187 19.75 -15.75 -42.16
CA HIS A 187 20.46 -14.54 -42.58
C HIS A 187 21.91 -14.85 -42.89
N GLU A 188 22.51 -14.16 -43.85
CA GLU A 188 23.87 -14.41 -44.32
C GLU A 188 24.97 -13.98 -43.32
N GLY A 189 24.69 -12.96 -42.51
CA GLY A 189 25.67 -12.39 -41.58
C GLY A 189 25.57 -13.00 -40.17
N TRP A 190 26.73 -13.35 -39.56
CA TRP A 190 26.75 -13.80 -38.15
C TRP A 190 26.18 -12.79 -37.19
N LEU A 191 26.55 -11.51 -37.32
CA LEU A 191 26.06 -10.40 -36.45
C LEU A 191 24.56 -10.20 -36.62
N GLU A 192 24.02 -10.29 -37.84
CA GLU A 192 22.61 -10.16 -38.11
C GLU A 192 21.83 -11.32 -37.48
N ASN A 193 22.27 -12.56 -37.67
CA ASN A 193 21.66 -13.72 -36.99
C ASN A 193 21.61 -13.54 -35.47
N MET A 194 22.72 -13.10 -34.86
CA MET A 194 22.74 -12.86 -33.42
C MET A 194 21.77 -11.73 -33.01
N ALA A 195 21.74 -10.63 -33.73
CA ALA A 195 20.81 -9.55 -33.44
C ALA A 195 19.34 -10.03 -33.55
N ARG A 196 18.99 -10.78 -34.59
CA ARG A 196 17.65 -11.34 -34.78
C ARG A 196 17.29 -12.37 -33.71
N ILE A 197 18.26 -13.19 -33.28
CA ILE A 197 18.06 -14.14 -32.14
C ILE A 197 17.72 -13.36 -30.87
N PHE A 198 18.47 -12.30 -30.54
CA PHE A 198 18.18 -11.49 -29.34
C PHE A 198 16.84 -10.73 -29.46
N GLN A 199 16.48 -10.21 -30.65
CA GLN A 199 15.16 -9.65 -30.89
C GLN A 199 14.04 -10.68 -30.70
N ALA A 200 14.21 -11.90 -31.22
CA ALA A 200 13.26 -12.99 -31.01
C ALA A 200 13.19 -13.43 -29.53
N ILE A 201 14.34 -13.46 -28.81
CA ILE A 201 14.36 -13.68 -27.36
C ILE A 201 13.52 -12.61 -26.64
N THR A 202 13.69 -11.34 -26.98
CA THR A 202 12.92 -10.26 -26.39
C THR A 202 11.41 -10.41 -26.62
N LEU A 203 11.01 -10.83 -27.82
CA LEU A 203 9.61 -11.09 -28.14
C LEU A 203 8.98 -12.17 -27.28
N ILE A 204 9.74 -13.29 -27.05
CA ILE A 204 9.19 -14.46 -26.36
C ILE A 204 9.55 -14.55 -24.88
N ASN A 205 10.41 -13.68 -24.35
CA ASN A 205 10.87 -13.76 -22.96
C ASN A 205 9.73 -13.65 -21.94
N VAL A 206 8.67 -12.91 -22.30
CA VAL A 206 7.46 -12.78 -21.47
C VAL A 206 6.80 -14.15 -21.19
N LEU A 207 7.04 -15.16 -22.05
CA LEU A 207 6.52 -16.51 -21.85
C LEU A 207 7.16 -17.22 -20.64
N PHE A 208 8.28 -16.74 -20.16
CA PHE A 208 8.97 -17.29 -18.97
C PHE A 208 8.62 -16.54 -17.69
N ALA A 209 7.78 -15.49 -17.72
CA ALA A 209 7.44 -14.67 -16.56
C ALA A 209 6.54 -15.37 -15.50
N GLY A 210 5.99 -16.54 -15.79
CA GLY A 210 5.02 -17.23 -14.93
C GLY A 210 5.54 -17.64 -13.54
N TYR A 211 6.86 -17.68 -13.32
CA TYR A 211 7.40 -17.89 -11.96
C TYR A 211 7.06 -16.74 -10.99
N GLU A 212 6.71 -15.56 -11.49
CA GLU A 212 6.18 -14.46 -10.67
C GLU A 212 4.84 -14.85 -10.02
N VAL A 213 4.01 -15.63 -10.73
CA VAL A 213 2.74 -16.13 -10.17
C VAL A 213 3.02 -17.02 -8.95
N ILE A 214 4.05 -17.86 -9.00
CA ILE A 214 4.49 -18.68 -7.85
C ILE A 214 4.87 -17.78 -6.68
N ALA A 215 5.62 -16.71 -6.93
CA ALA A 215 6.05 -15.77 -5.89
C ALA A 215 4.86 -15.05 -5.23
N THR A 216 3.81 -14.72 -5.98
CA THR A 216 2.60 -14.07 -5.44
C THR A 216 1.78 -15.00 -4.54
N THR A 217 1.90 -16.32 -4.70
CA THR A 217 1.20 -17.34 -3.91
C THR A 217 2.05 -17.90 -2.75
N ALA A 218 3.21 -17.32 -2.48
CA ALA A 218 4.18 -17.80 -1.48
C ALA A 218 3.60 -17.90 -0.05
N GLU A 219 2.65 -17.04 0.32
CA GLU A 219 1.98 -17.08 1.63
C GLU A 219 1.13 -18.35 1.83
N GLU A 220 0.58 -18.89 0.74
CA GLU A 220 -0.31 -20.06 0.73
C GLU A 220 0.45 -21.39 0.56
N ALA A 221 1.75 -21.34 0.33
CA ALA A 221 2.59 -22.50 0.07
C ALA A 221 2.85 -23.32 1.35
N LYS A 222 2.68 -24.64 1.27
CA LYS A 222 3.21 -25.58 2.28
C LYS A 222 4.72 -25.69 2.13
N ALA A 223 5.45 -25.66 3.26
CA ALA A 223 6.91 -25.71 3.29
C ALA A 223 7.56 -24.75 2.24
N PRO A 224 7.32 -23.43 2.30
CA PRO A 224 7.70 -22.48 1.24
C PRO A 224 9.19 -22.48 0.95
N GLY A 225 10.04 -22.71 1.97
CA GLY A 225 11.48 -22.79 1.82
C GLY A 225 11.98 -23.89 0.88
N ARG A 226 11.22 -24.98 0.71
CA ARG A 226 11.55 -26.10 -0.17
C ARG A 226 10.72 -26.07 -1.46
N ASN A 227 9.41 -25.90 -1.33
CA ASN A 227 8.49 -26.10 -2.45
C ASN A 227 8.57 -24.96 -3.48
N ILE A 228 8.79 -23.72 -3.05
CA ILE A 228 8.86 -22.57 -3.95
C ILE A 228 10.09 -22.63 -4.86
N PRO A 229 11.34 -22.85 -4.36
CA PRO A 229 12.51 -22.96 -5.23
C PRO A 229 12.40 -24.10 -6.24
N ILE A 230 11.92 -25.28 -5.81
CA ILE A 230 11.72 -26.43 -6.68
C ILE A 230 10.68 -26.15 -7.76
N ALA A 231 9.56 -25.53 -7.39
CA ALA A 231 8.51 -25.19 -8.33
C ALA A 231 8.95 -24.13 -9.35
N ILE A 232 9.68 -23.10 -8.94
CA ILE A 232 10.21 -22.07 -9.84
C ILE A 232 11.21 -22.68 -10.84
N ALA A 233 12.22 -23.40 -10.36
CA ALA A 233 13.22 -24.04 -11.23
C ALA A 233 12.58 -25.10 -12.15
N GLY A 234 11.67 -25.92 -11.60
CA GLY A 234 10.93 -26.91 -12.35
C GLY A 234 10.05 -26.33 -13.45
N THR A 235 9.38 -25.21 -13.17
CA THR A 235 8.58 -24.49 -14.17
C THR A 235 9.45 -24.05 -15.36
N ILE A 236 10.56 -23.37 -15.11
CA ILE A 236 11.47 -22.90 -16.17
C ILE A 236 11.99 -24.09 -16.99
N PHE A 237 12.45 -25.14 -16.33
CA PHE A 237 12.97 -26.33 -17.02
C PHE A 237 11.91 -26.99 -17.90
N ILE A 238 10.74 -27.31 -17.36
CA ILE A 238 9.65 -27.97 -18.09
C ILE A 238 9.19 -27.11 -19.27
N CYS A 239 8.98 -25.81 -19.05
CA CYS A 239 8.54 -24.91 -20.11
C CYS A 239 9.59 -24.80 -21.23
N THR A 240 10.89 -24.70 -20.89
CA THR A 240 11.96 -24.66 -21.89
C THR A 240 11.95 -25.91 -22.76
N VAL A 241 11.88 -27.10 -22.15
CA VAL A 241 11.85 -28.38 -22.88
C VAL A 241 10.62 -28.45 -23.78
N VAL A 242 9.44 -28.13 -23.27
CA VAL A 242 8.20 -28.19 -24.04
C VAL A 242 8.22 -27.20 -25.20
N TYR A 243 8.67 -25.95 -24.97
CA TYR A 243 8.73 -24.93 -26.02
C TYR A 243 9.71 -25.31 -27.12
N CYS A 244 10.91 -25.82 -26.78
CA CYS A 244 11.85 -26.29 -27.76
C CYS A 244 11.28 -27.48 -28.58
N ALA A 245 10.63 -28.45 -27.94
CA ALA A 245 10.03 -29.59 -28.60
C ALA A 245 8.85 -29.19 -29.51
N VAL A 246 7.97 -28.30 -29.05
CA VAL A 246 6.84 -27.78 -29.84
C VAL A 246 7.33 -27.00 -31.06
N ALA A 247 8.32 -26.12 -30.89
CA ALA A 247 8.87 -25.33 -31.99
C ALA A 247 9.57 -26.24 -33.01
N PHE A 248 10.34 -27.27 -32.55
CA PHE A 248 11.00 -28.24 -33.38
C PHE A 248 10.00 -28.98 -34.29
N VAL A 249 8.94 -29.51 -33.70
CA VAL A 249 7.93 -30.27 -34.46
C VAL A 249 7.15 -29.35 -35.41
N ALA A 250 6.75 -28.18 -34.92
CA ALA A 250 5.97 -27.22 -35.73
C ALA A 250 6.72 -26.83 -37.03
N LEU A 251 8.03 -26.56 -36.93
CA LEU A 251 8.86 -26.19 -38.08
C LEU A 251 9.12 -27.39 -39.03
N GLY A 252 9.16 -28.59 -38.51
CA GLY A 252 9.25 -29.78 -39.35
C GLY A 252 7.96 -30.15 -40.08
N VAL A 253 6.84 -29.58 -39.62
CA VAL A 253 5.51 -29.88 -40.20
C VAL A 253 5.05 -28.81 -41.18
N VAL A 254 5.27 -27.52 -40.82
CA VAL A 254 4.82 -26.35 -41.59
C VAL A 254 6.00 -25.48 -42.01
N PRO A 255 6.06 -25.01 -43.29
CA PRO A 255 7.10 -24.08 -43.73
C PRO A 255 7.11 -22.77 -42.91
N VAL A 256 8.33 -22.25 -42.69
CA VAL A 256 8.52 -20.99 -41.92
C VAL A 256 7.72 -19.84 -42.54
N SER A 257 7.62 -19.74 -43.86
CA SER A 257 6.89 -18.74 -44.60
C SER A 257 5.37 -18.71 -44.26
N VAL A 258 4.76 -19.87 -44.08
CA VAL A 258 3.37 -20.01 -43.65
C VAL A 258 3.20 -19.77 -42.17
N MET A 259 4.12 -20.31 -41.38
CA MET A 259 4.07 -20.21 -39.92
C MET A 259 4.22 -18.78 -39.44
N SER A 260 5.04 -17.93 -40.11
CA SER A 260 5.29 -16.54 -39.75
C SER A 260 4.09 -15.60 -39.95
N THR A 261 3.21 -15.94 -40.88
CA THR A 261 2.02 -15.13 -41.23
C THR A 261 0.76 -15.62 -40.54
N SER A 262 0.80 -16.81 -39.93
CA SER A 262 -0.33 -17.40 -39.23
C SER A 262 -0.58 -16.76 -37.87
N SER A 263 -1.84 -16.47 -37.54
CA SER A 263 -2.27 -16.07 -36.21
C SER A 263 -2.42 -17.27 -35.25
N THR A 264 -2.44 -18.49 -35.79
CA THR A 264 -2.60 -19.75 -35.03
C THR A 264 -1.64 -20.86 -35.51
N PRO A 265 -0.32 -20.60 -35.49
CA PRO A 265 0.68 -21.45 -36.16
C PRO A 265 0.69 -22.90 -35.69
N LEU A 266 0.46 -23.16 -34.39
CA LEU A 266 0.41 -24.53 -33.86
C LEU A 266 -0.85 -25.29 -34.29
N ALA A 267 -1.98 -24.60 -34.44
CA ALA A 267 -3.20 -25.23 -34.91
C ALA A 267 -3.09 -25.62 -36.41
N ASP A 268 -2.46 -24.74 -37.21
CA ASP A 268 -2.16 -25.04 -38.61
C ASP A 268 -1.21 -26.22 -38.76
N ALA A 269 -0.14 -26.26 -37.92
CA ALA A 269 0.76 -27.41 -37.89
C ALA A 269 0.04 -28.71 -37.51
N ALA A 270 -0.83 -28.69 -36.52
CA ALA A 270 -1.60 -29.86 -36.10
C ALA A 270 -2.53 -30.36 -37.24
N SER A 271 -3.08 -29.46 -38.03
CA SER A 271 -3.94 -29.83 -39.16
C SER A 271 -3.24 -30.60 -40.24
N CYS A 272 -1.90 -30.46 -40.38
CA CYS A 272 -1.12 -31.20 -41.38
C CYS A 272 -1.03 -32.70 -41.07
N PHE A 273 -1.06 -33.14 -39.82
CA PHE A 273 -0.95 -34.56 -39.44
C PHE A 273 -2.19 -35.13 -38.77
N LEU A 274 -3.09 -34.28 -38.20
CA LEU A 274 -4.36 -34.71 -37.62
C LEU A 274 -5.54 -34.40 -38.55
N GLY A 275 -5.30 -33.81 -39.72
CA GLY A 275 -6.35 -33.42 -40.66
C GLY A 275 -7.37 -32.44 -40.04
N GLY A 276 -8.66 -32.62 -40.28
CA GLY A 276 -9.72 -31.74 -39.80
C GLY A 276 -9.84 -31.62 -38.27
N TRP A 277 -9.28 -32.54 -37.51
CA TRP A 277 -9.28 -32.50 -36.03
C TRP A 277 -8.13 -31.68 -35.43
N GLY A 278 -7.06 -31.41 -36.21
CA GLY A 278 -5.85 -30.75 -35.70
C GLY A 278 -6.11 -29.34 -35.20
N ALA A 279 -6.69 -28.49 -36.03
CA ALA A 279 -6.99 -27.11 -35.65
C ALA A 279 -7.95 -27.01 -34.44
N PRO A 280 -9.08 -27.75 -34.38
CA PRO A 280 -9.96 -27.73 -33.25
C PRO A 280 -9.28 -28.17 -31.92
N LEU A 281 -8.49 -29.25 -31.95
CA LEU A 281 -7.80 -29.74 -30.73
C LEU A 281 -6.79 -28.74 -30.20
N LEU A 282 -5.91 -28.23 -31.05
CA LEU A 282 -4.94 -27.22 -30.65
C LEU A 282 -5.56 -25.86 -30.41
N GLY A 283 -6.64 -25.50 -31.11
CA GLY A 283 -7.44 -24.32 -30.85
C GLY A 283 -8.05 -24.33 -29.45
N LEU A 284 -8.63 -25.46 -29.02
CA LEU A 284 -9.16 -25.62 -27.66
C LEU A 284 -8.04 -25.54 -26.60
N ALA A 285 -6.90 -26.18 -26.83
CA ALA A 285 -5.74 -26.06 -25.97
C ALA A 285 -5.26 -24.60 -25.86
N GLY A 286 -5.23 -23.88 -26.97
CA GLY A 286 -4.89 -22.45 -27.01
C GLY A 286 -5.87 -21.58 -26.25
N ILE A 287 -7.18 -21.83 -26.35
CA ILE A 287 -8.20 -21.15 -25.56
C ILE A 287 -7.98 -21.38 -24.07
N ILE A 288 -7.77 -22.63 -23.63
CA ILE A 288 -7.53 -22.96 -22.23
C ILE A 288 -6.28 -22.25 -21.71
N ALA A 289 -5.16 -22.32 -22.45
CA ALA A 289 -3.89 -21.69 -22.10
C ALA A 289 -4.04 -20.17 -21.93
N THR A 290 -4.69 -19.53 -22.91
CA THR A 290 -4.84 -18.07 -22.93
C THR A 290 -5.80 -17.57 -21.88
N LEU A 291 -6.89 -18.26 -21.60
CA LEU A 291 -7.84 -17.87 -20.56
C LEU A 291 -7.27 -18.05 -19.15
N THR A 292 -6.47 -19.11 -18.92
CA THR A 292 -5.78 -19.30 -17.62
C THR A 292 -4.74 -18.21 -17.38
N SER A 293 -3.96 -17.81 -18.38
CA SER A 293 -2.99 -16.72 -18.25
C SER A 293 -3.65 -15.35 -18.13
N LEU A 294 -4.76 -15.09 -18.84
CA LEU A 294 -5.57 -13.88 -18.68
C LEU A 294 -6.04 -13.71 -17.23
N ASN A 295 -6.60 -14.78 -16.65
CA ASN A 295 -7.05 -14.75 -15.26
C ASN A 295 -5.91 -14.48 -14.28
N ALA A 296 -4.79 -15.18 -14.43
CA ALA A 296 -3.61 -15.01 -13.58
C ALA A 296 -3.05 -13.57 -13.66
N ALA A 297 -2.93 -13.01 -14.87
CA ALA A 297 -2.40 -11.67 -15.09
C ALA A 297 -3.35 -10.57 -14.57
N LEU A 298 -4.66 -10.70 -14.77
CA LEU A 298 -5.68 -9.79 -14.23
C LEU A 298 -5.62 -9.75 -12.69
N LEU A 299 -5.54 -10.91 -12.05
CA LEU A 299 -5.42 -11.00 -10.59
C LEU A 299 -4.10 -10.42 -10.09
N SER A 300 -2.98 -10.66 -10.79
CA SER A 300 -1.68 -10.07 -10.48
C SER A 300 -1.73 -8.54 -10.58
N ALA A 301 -2.28 -7.99 -11.66
CA ALA A 301 -2.46 -6.56 -11.85
C ALA A 301 -3.28 -5.93 -10.71
N ALA A 302 -4.39 -6.57 -10.32
CA ALA A 302 -5.25 -6.11 -9.23
C ALA A 302 -4.52 -6.15 -7.87
N ARG A 303 -3.70 -7.19 -7.61
CA ARG A 303 -2.91 -7.31 -6.36
C ARG A 303 -1.79 -6.28 -6.29
N VAL A 304 -1.10 -5.99 -7.41
CA VAL A 304 -0.07 -4.95 -7.46
C VAL A 304 -0.68 -3.57 -7.23
N SER A 305 -1.79 -3.23 -7.87
CA SER A 305 -2.48 -1.95 -7.66
C SER A 305 -3.01 -1.80 -6.23
N LEU A 306 -3.50 -2.89 -5.61
CA LEU A 306 -3.89 -2.94 -4.20
C LEU A 306 -2.69 -2.66 -3.29
N ALA A 307 -1.53 -3.29 -3.55
CA ALA A 307 -0.31 -3.10 -2.77
C ALA A 307 0.19 -1.66 -2.88
N LEU A 308 0.27 -1.10 -4.09
CA LEU A 308 0.63 0.31 -4.34
C LEU A 308 -0.31 1.29 -3.62
N SER A 309 -1.61 0.98 -3.58
CA SER A 309 -2.60 1.80 -2.88
C SER A 309 -2.46 1.70 -1.35
N ARG A 310 -2.16 0.51 -0.81
CA ARG A 310 -1.88 0.30 0.62
C ARG A 310 -0.61 1.02 1.07
N ASP A 311 0.38 1.08 0.20
CA ASP A 311 1.64 1.80 0.44
C ASP A 311 1.50 3.32 0.19
N GLY A 312 0.30 3.81 -0.14
CA GLY A 312 -0.01 5.24 -0.30
C GLY A 312 0.38 5.83 -1.66
N TYR A 313 0.87 5.03 -2.60
CA TYR A 313 1.26 5.49 -3.94
C TYR A 313 0.08 5.69 -4.89
N LEU A 314 -1.01 4.94 -4.72
CA LEU A 314 -2.25 5.08 -5.50
C LEU A 314 -3.42 5.55 -4.61
N PRO A 315 -4.55 6.01 -5.21
CA PRO A 315 -5.73 6.42 -4.45
C PRO A 315 -6.20 5.35 -3.47
N ALA A 316 -6.53 5.76 -2.24
CA ALA A 316 -6.95 4.86 -1.17
C ALA A 316 -8.22 4.04 -1.49
N PHE A 317 -9.05 4.47 -2.46
CA PHE A 317 -10.23 3.69 -2.84
C PHE A 317 -9.84 2.35 -3.50
N LEU A 318 -8.67 2.25 -4.16
CA LEU A 318 -8.17 1.01 -4.75
C LEU A 318 -7.76 -0.03 -3.70
N SER A 319 -7.49 0.40 -2.45
CA SER A 319 -7.20 -0.52 -1.35
C SER A 319 -8.44 -1.11 -0.67
N ARG A 320 -9.65 -0.68 -1.09
CA ARG A 320 -10.89 -1.17 -0.48
C ARG A 320 -11.20 -2.59 -0.93
N VAL A 321 -11.37 -3.48 0.05
CA VAL A 321 -11.82 -4.87 -0.16
C VAL A 321 -13.32 -4.92 0.09
N HIS A 322 -14.07 -5.53 -0.83
CA HIS A 322 -15.52 -5.63 -0.71
C HIS A 322 -15.89 -6.59 0.44
N PRO A 323 -16.78 -6.21 1.39
CA PRO A 323 -17.04 -6.99 2.60
C PRO A 323 -17.56 -8.41 2.35
N ARG A 324 -18.47 -8.56 1.37
CA ARG A 324 -19.10 -9.86 1.03
C ARG A 324 -18.25 -10.69 0.08
N LEU A 325 -17.65 -10.06 -0.95
CA LEU A 325 -16.89 -10.75 -1.99
C LEU A 325 -15.43 -11.02 -1.57
N LYS A 326 -14.93 -10.35 -0.53
CA LYS A 326 -13.54 -10.43 -0.04
C LYS A 326 -12.48 -10.15 -1.12
N THR A 327 -12.86 -9.43 -2.17
CA THR A 327 -12.01 -9.08 -3.33
C THR A 327 -11.80 -7.58 -3.41
N PRO A 328 -10.65 -7.09 -3.96
CA PRO A 328 -10.38 -5.67 -4.15
C PRO A 328 -11.13 -5.14 -5.40
N LEU A 329 -12.46 -5.02 -5.30
CA LEU A 329 -13.36 -4.67 -6.39
C LEU A 329 -12.90 -3.45 -7.22
N PRO A 330 -12.51 -2.29 -6.64
CA PRO A 330 -12.10 -1.14 -7.44
C PRO A 330 -10.79 -1.40 -8.21
N ALA A 331 -9.86 -2.19 -7.63
CA ALA A 331 -8.61 -2.53 -8.28
C ALA A 331 -8.83 -3.47 -9.46
N ILE A 332 -9.72 -4.47 -9.33
CA ILE A 332 -10.09 -5.40 -10.41
C ILE A 332 -10.78 -4.64 -11.55
N LEU A 333 -11.75 -3.77 -11.24
CA LEU A 333 -12.48 -3.00 -12.27
C LEU A 333 -11.54 -2.06 -13.03
N LEU A 334 -10.69 -1.30 -12.33
CA LEU A 334 -9.75 -0.38 -12.98
C LEU A 334 -8.76 -1.14 -13.86
N SER A 335 -8.13 -2.20 -13.34
CA SER A 335 -7.19 -3.01 -14.10
C SER A 335 -7.88 -3.66 -15.30
N GLY A 336 -9.08 -4.22 -15.14
CA GLY A 336 -9.86 -4.82 -16.22
C GLY A 336 -10.21 -3.82 -17.33
N THR A 337 -10.60 -2.59 -16.99
CA THR A 337 -10.85 -1.52 -17.96
C THR A 337 -9.60 -1.16 -18.76
N LEU A 338 -8.44 -1.01 -18.08
CA LEU A 338 -7.18 -0.71 -18.74
C LEU A 338 -6.69 -1.86 -19.64
N ILE A 339 -6.90 -3.11 -19.21
CA ILE A 339 -6.62 -4.32 -20.01
C ILE A 339 -7.49 -4.31 -21.27
N ALA A 340 -8.78 -4.01 -21.14
CA ALA A 340 -9.71 -3.94 -22.28
C ALA A 340 -9.28 -2.86 -23.28
N LEU A 341 -8.87 -1.68 -22.81
CA LEU A 341 -8.34 -0.61 -23.66
C LEU A 341 -7.09 -1.04 -24.43
N ALA A 342 -6.15 -1.73 -23.75
CA ALA A 342 -4.94 -2.24 -24.39
C ALA A 342 -5.27 -3.31 -25.45
N ALA A 343 -6.24 -4.20 -25.17
CA ALA A 343 -6.64 -5.29 -26.08
C ALA A 343 -7.35 -4.81 -27.37
N VAL A 344 -7.86 -3.57 -27.39
CA VAL A 344 -8.48 -2.97 -28.61
C VAL A 344 -7.46 -2.88 -29.76
N SER A 345 -6.16 -2.76 -29.47
CA SER A 345 -5.12 -2.77 -30.52
C SER A 345 -5.16 -4.05 -31.38
N GLY A 346 -5.51 -5.19 -30.78
CA GLY A 346 -5.48 -6.49 -31.43
C GLY A 346 -4.08 -6.98 -31.83
N ASP A 347 -3.04 -6.22 -31.54
CA ASP A 347 -1.66 -6.51 -31.93
C ASP A 347 -0.93 -7.29 -30.81
N ALA A 348 -0.86 -8.60 -30.97
CA ALA A 348 -0.21 -9.47 -30.01
C ALA A 348 1.30 -9.22 -29.89
N VAL A 349 1.98 -8.83 -30.98
CA VAL A 349 3.42 -8.57 -30.99
C VAL A 349 3.76 -7.34 -30.19
N PHE A 350 3.06 -6.24 -30.43
CA PHE A 350 3.20 -5.01 -29.66
C PHE A 350 2.92 -5.21 -28.16
N LEU A 351 1.80 -5.88 -27.84
CA LEU A 351 1.42 -6.18 -26.46
C LEU A 351 2.48 -7.03 -25.75
N SER A 352 3.11 -7.98 -26.47
CA SER A 352 4.20 -8.81 -25.95
C SER A 352 5.44 -7.99 -25.62
N TYR A 353 5.91 -7.15 -26.53
CA TYR A 353 7.10 -6.33 -26.29
C TYR A 353 6.91 -5.35 -25.14
N VAL A 354 5.77 -4.65 -25.06
CA VAL A 354 5.49 -3.71 -23.97
C VAL A 354 5.35 -4.43 -22.61
N SER A 355 4.71 -5.58 -22.61
CA SER A 355 4.65 -6.42 -21.41
C SER A 355 6.03 -6.88 -20.98
N ASN A 356 6.85 -7.34 -21.92
CA ASN A 356 8.20 -7.82 -21.64
C ASN A 356 9.11 -6.71 -21.08
N PHE A 357 9.06 -5.49 -21.63
CA PHE A 357 9.74 -4.31 -21.07
C PHE A 357 9.50 -4.18 -19.56
N GLY A 358 8.24 -4.22 -19.16
CA GLY A 358 7.90 -4.07 -17.75
C GLY A 358 8.32 -5.26 -16.88
N PHE A 359 8.27 -6.49 -17.41
CA PHE A 359 8.79 -7.66 -16.70
C PHE A 359 10.31 -7.61 -16.53
N LEU A 360 11.06 -7.25 -17.56
CA LEU A 360 12.51 -7.10 -17.49
C LEU A 360 12.89 -6.01 -16.46
N TYR A 361 12.20 -4.88 -16.46
CA TYR A 361 12.37 -3.83 -15.47
C TYR A 361 12.14 -4.34 -14.03
N LEU A 362 11.05 -5.06 -13.79
CA LEU A 362 10.74 -5.66 -12.50
C LEU A 362 11.81 -6.68 -12.08
N ILE A 363 12.23 -7.56 -12.99
CA ILE A 363 13.20 -8.62 -12.75
C ILE A 363 14.56 -8.04 -12.42
N PHE A 364 15.01 -7.00 -13.15
CA PHE A 364 16.25 -6.29 -12.86
C PHE A 364 16.30 -5.82 -11.41
N PHE A 365 15.26 -5.11 -10.95
CA PHE A 365 15.21 -4.63 -9.57
C PHE A 365 14.96 -5.74 -8.54
N THR A 366 14.40 -6.86 -8.94
CA THR A 366 14.31 -8.04 -8.07
C THR A 366 15.69 -8.64 -7.82
N ASN A 367 16.55 -8.76 -8.85
CA ASN A 367 17.95 -9.16 -8.68
C ASN A 367 18.73 -8.18 -7.77
N VAL A 368 18.54 -6.86 -7.98
CA VAL A 368 19.11 -5.83 -7.10
C VAL A 368 18.63 -6.01 -5.66
N SER A 369 17.35 -6.36 -5.49
CA SER A 369 16.77 -6.57 -4.14
C SER A 369 17.40 -7.71 -3.39
N VAL A 370 17.85 -8.80 -4.05
CA VAL A 370 18.62 -9.88 -3.39
C VAL A 370 19.87 -9.31 -2.74
N ILE A 371 20.63 -8.49 -3.50
CA ILE A 371 21.87 -7.89 -3.01
C ILE A 371 21.60 -6.93 -1.84
N LEU A 372 20.60 -6.05 -2.00
CA LEU A 372 20.25 -5.06 -0.97
C LEU A 372 19.71 -5.72 0.30
N LEU A 373 18.83 -6.72 0.18
CA LEU A 373 18.23 -7.39 1.34
C LEU A 373 19.20 -8.30 2.08
N ARG A 374 20.19 -8.88 1.37
CA ARG A 374 21.28 -9.61 2.04
C ARG A 374 22.17 -8.67 2.88
N ARG A 375 22.43 -7.46 2.38
CA ARG A 375 23.18 -6.43 3.14
C ARG A 375 22.38 -5.85 4.29
N LYS A 376 21.07 -5.62 4.09
CA LYS A 376 20.20 -4.98 5.09
C LYS A 376 19.79 -5.91 6.23
N PHE A 377 19.64 -7.22 5.95
CA PHE A 377 19.23 -8.25 6.90
C PHE A 377 20.20 -9.45 6.83
N PRO A 378 21.44 -9.32 7.32
CA PRO A 378 22.46 -10.38 7.22
C PRO A 378 22.05 -11.66 7.96
N ASP A 379 21.43 -11.51 9.15
CA ASP A 379 21.09 -12.63 10.06
C ASP A 379 19.73 -13.28 9.73
N HIS A 380 19.02 -12.77 8.71
CA HIS A 380 17.71 -13.32 8.32
C HIS A 380 17.84 -14.74 7.79
N GLN A 381 17.06 -15.67 8.33
CA GLN A 381 17.03 -17.05 7.87
C GLN A 381 16.55 -17.14 6.42
N ARG A 382 17.39 -17.73 5.54
CA ARG A 382 17.10 -17.96 4.13
C ARG A 382 17.06 -19.46 3.86
N PRO A 383 15.84 -20.05 3.76
CA PRO A 383 15.69 -21.48 3.50
C PRO A 383 16.32 -21.93 2.17
N PHE A 384 16.24 -21.05 1.16
CA PHE A 384 16.96 -21.19 -0.10
C PHE A 384 17.89 -20.00 -0.30
N ARG A 385 19.14 -20.26 -0.70
CA ARG A 385 20.15 -19.24 -1.03
C ARG A 385 20.53 -19.38 -2.49
N THR A 386 20.41 -18.28 -3.24
CA THR A 386 20.88 -18.23 -4.63
C THR A 386 22.34 -18.67 -4.72
N PRO A 387 22.67 -19.69 -5.55
CA PRO A 387 24.04 -20.18 -5.70
C PRO A 387 24.94 -19.08 -6.29
N TRP A 388 26.26 -19.22 -6.05
CA TRP A 388 27.29 -18.29 -6.56
C TRP A 388 27.02 -16.80 -6.30
N TYR A 389 26.45 -16.49 -5.18
CA TYR A 389 26.22 -15.08 -4.80
C TYR A 389 27.58 -14.33 -4.64
N PRO A 390 27.74 -13.09 -5.16
CA PRO A 390 26.74 -12.24 -5.82
C PRO A 390 26.66 -12.42 -7.35
N VAL A 391 27.38 -13.38 -7.94
CA VAL A 391 27.51 -13.53 -9.40
C VAL A 391 26.14 -13.79 -10.05
N THR A 392 25.32 -14.67 -9.50
CA THR A 392 24.01 -15.03 -10.09
C THR A 392 23.07 -13.83 -10.21
N PRO A 393 22.78 -13.01 -9.18
CA PRO A 393 21.94 -11.83 -9.34
C PRO A 393 22.57 -10.76 -10.24
N ILE A 394 23.90 -10.62 -10.27
CA ILE A 394 24.59 -9.70 -11.22
C ILE A 394 24.41 -10.21 -12.65
N LEU A 395 24.59 -11.51 -12.89
CA LEU A 395 24.35 -12.12 -14.20
C LEU A 395 22.88 -11.94 -14.62
N GLY A 396 21.93 -12.09 -13.71
CA GLY A 396 20.53 -11.79 -13.95
C GLY A 396 20.29 -10.34 -14.38
N CYS A 397 20.93 -9.38 -13.73
CA CYS A 397 20.86 -7.97 -14.15
C CYS A 397 21.45 -7.75 -15.55
N LEU A 398 22.61 -8.36 -15.85
CA LEU A 398 23.24 -8.24 -17.16
C LEU A 398 22.39 -8.86 -18.27
N CYS A 399 21.84 -10.06 -18.04
CA CYS A 399 20.93 -10.72 -18.97
C CYS A 399 19.69 -9.86 -19.27
N THR A 400 19.08 -9.26 -18.27
CA THR A 400 17.91 -8.39 -18.46
C THR A 400 18.27 -7.15 -19.28
N ILE A 401 19.41 -6.51 -19.02
CA ILE A 401 19.88 -5.36 -19.82
C ILE A 401 20.14 -5.75 -21.28
N VAL A 402 20.82 -6.89 -21.49
CA VAL A 402 21.12 -7.34 -22.86
C VAL A 402 19.85 -7.61 -23.64
N VAL A 403 18.86 -8.31 -23.05
CA VAL A 403 17.58 -8.54 -23.70
C VAL A 403 16.83 -7.23 -23.97
N GLU A 404 16.85 -6.28 -23.02
CA GLU A 404 16.16 -5.00 -23.16
C GLU A 404 16.69 -4.13 -24.30
N VAL A 405 18.02 -4.16 -24.56
CA VAL A 405 18.65 -3.40 -25.66
C VAL A 405 18.09 -3.80 -27.04
N PHE A 406 17.63 -5.07 -27.18
CA PHE A 406 17.05 -5.57 -28.42
C PHE A 406 15.52 -5.43 -28.50
N THR A 407 14.90 -4.75 -27.52
CA THR A 407 13.47 -4.45 -27.56
C THR A 407 13.15 -3.51 -28.74
N GLU A 408 12.02 -3.77 -29.39
CA GLU A 408 11.55 -2.95 -30.49
C GLU A 408 11.37 -1.48 -30.07
N LEU A 409 11.81 -0.54 -30.92
CA LEU A 409 11.85 0.89 -30.59
C LEU A 409 10.50 1.45 -30.13
N HIS A 410 9.40 1.05 -30.77
CA HIS A 410 8.04 1.51 -30.41
C HIS A 410 7.65 1.05 -29.00
N ALA A 411 7.98 -0.19 -28.63
CA ALA A 411 7.72 -0.72 -27.30
C ALA A 411 8.64 -0.09 -26.25
N LEU A 412 9.90 0.17 -26.58
CA LEU A 412 10.83 0.89 -25.73
C LEU A 412 10.32 2.32 -25.43
N ILE A 413 9.87 3.04 -26.47
CA ILE A 413 9.26 4.38 -26.31
C ILE A 413 8.02 4.31 -25.42
N ALA A 414 7.14 3.31 -25.65
CA ALA A 414 5.96 3.11 -24.82
C ALA A 414 6.32 2.81 -23.36
N GLY A 415 7.32 1.94 -23.11
CA GLY A 415 7.83 1.61 -21.78
C GLY A 415 8.44 2.81 -21.04
N ILE A 416 9.29 3.57 -21.71
CA ILE A 416 9.86 4.82 -21.15
C ILE A 416 8.77 5.85 -20.90
N GLY A 417 7.82 6.01 -21.82
CA GLY A 417 6.65 6.87 -21.64
C GLY A 417 5.83 6.46 -20.41
N LEU A 418 5.65 5.16 -20.18
CA LEU A 418 4.97 4.62 -19.02
C LEU A 418 5.70 4.98 -17.71
N ILE A 419 7.03 4.89 -17.69
CA ILE A 419 7.84 5.35 -16.55
C ILE A 419 7.65 6.86 -16.35
N GLY A 420 7.67 7.66 -17.42
CA GLY A 420 7.46 9.11 -17.38
C GLY A 420 6.09 9.47 -16.77
N VAL A 421 5.02 8.81 -17.21
CA VAL A 421 3.67 8.98 -16.63
C VAL A 421 3.67 8.58 -15.14
N GLY A 422 4.33 7.48 -14.78
CA GLY A 422 4.48 7.07 -13.39
C GLY A 422 5.19 8.13 -12.56
N LEU A 423 6.29 8.69 -13.06
CA LEU A 423 7.02 9.77 -12.39
C LEU A 423 6.15 11.01 -12.17
N LEU A 424 5.34 11.38 -13.16
CA LEU A 424 4.37 12.48 -13.04
C LEU A 424 3.32 12.19 -11.97
N VAL A 425 2.72 10.99 -11.98
CA VAL A 425 1.76 10.55 -10.96
C VAL A 425 2.38 10.56 -9.56
N TYR A 426 3.64 10.11 -9.43
CA TYR A 426 4.38 10.15 -8.19
C TYR A 426 4.61 11.58 -7.69
N GLN A 427 5.01 12.50 -8.58
CA GLN A 427 5.24 13.91 -8.23
C GLN A 427 3.95 14.61 -7.81
N LEU A 428 2.85 14.41 -8.54
CA LEU A 428 1.54 14.97 -8.22
C LEU A 428 1.00 14.48 -6.86
N ARG A 429 1.42 13.27 -6.43
CA ARG A 429 1.02 12.68 -5.15
C ARG A 429 2.03 12.85 -4.01
N ARG A 430 3.20 13.42 -4.30
CA ARG A 430 4.31 13.60 -3.36
C ARG A 430 4.00 14.32 -2.03
N PRO A 431 2.94 15.16 -1.87
CA PRO A 431 2.74 15.87 -0.62
C PRO A 431 2.21 15.02 0.55
N VAL A 432 1.61 13.84 0.32
CA VAL A 432 0.87 13.15 1.39
C VAL A 432 1.65 12.04 2.11
N GLY A 433 2.48 11.27 1.42
CA GLY A 433 3.13 10.09 2.01
C GLY A 433 4.50 10.37 2.66
N LYS A 434 5.35 11.19 2.05
CA LYS A 434 6.74 11.41 2.50
C LYS A 434 6.91 12.54 3.51
N ALA A 435 6.07 13.56 3.46
CA ALA A 435 5.98 14.52 4.56
C ALA A 435 5.53 13.81 5.86
N VAL A 436 4.72 12.76 5.74
CA VAL A 436 4.25 11.96 6.87
C VAL A 436 5.33 10.99 7.40
N GLU A 437 6.13 10.32 6.59
CA GLU A 437 7.14 9.36 7.09
C GLU A 437 8.47 9.99 7.50
N ALA A 438 8.97 11.00 6.79
CA ALA A 438 10.11 11.81 7.27
C ALA A 438 9.69 12.69 8.46
N ALA A 439 8.45 13.19 8.45
CA ALA A 439 7.84 13.80 9.63
C ALA A 439 7.60 12.78 10.75
N VAL A 440 7.26 11.51 10.49
CA VAL A 440 7.06 10.49 11.52
C VAL A 440 8.37 10.10 12.20
N GLN A 441 9.50 9.99 11.53
CA GLN A 441 10.79 9.72 12.18
C GLN A 441 11.38 10.96 12.90
N THR A 442 11.21 12.15 12.32
CA THR A 442 11.55 13.41 13.01
C THR A 442 10.52 13.75 14.09
N VAL A 443 9.25 13.39 13.88
CA VAL A 443 8.12 13.56 14.80
C VAL A 443 8.11 12.50 15.91
N GLU A 444 8.66 11.30 15.75
CA GLU A 444 8.84 10.37 16.88
C GLU A 444 9.93 10.84 17.84
N ALA A 445 11.05 11.38 17.35
CA ALA A 445 12.05 12.04 18.20
C ALA A 445 11.53 13.35 18.82
N ALA A 446 10.68 14.10 18.11
CA ALA A 446 10.14 15.38 18.52
C ALA A 446 8.81 15.28 19.32
N ARG A 447 8.10 14.15 19.23
CA ARG A 447 6.94 13.83 20.09
C ARG A 447 7.29 13.66 21.57
N ARG A 448 8.57 13.74 21.92
CA ARG A 448 9.10 13.58 23.28
C ARG A 448 9.20 14.89 24.06
N GLU A 449 9.00 16.07 23.43
CA GLU A 449 9.02 17.35 24.14
C GLU A 449 7.61 17.89 24.40
N ILE A 450 7.34 18.27 25.65
CA ILE A 450 6.11 18.95 26.09
C ILE A 450 6.47 20.39 26.46
N LEU A 451 5.96 21.36 25.69
CA LEU A 451 6.14 22.79 25.96
C LEU A 451 5.08 23.27 26.96
N VAL A 452 5.52 23.80 28.07
CA VAL A 452 4.65 24.35 29.13
C VAL A 452 4.93 25.83 29.31
N PRO A 453 4.14 26.72 28.68
CA PRO A 453 4.22 28.16 28.96
C PRO A 453 3.73 28.48 30.38
N VAL A 454 4.62 29.01 31.20
CA VAL A 454 4.36 29.32 32.62
C VAL A 454 4.42 30.83 32.83
N ALA A 455 3.29 31.41 33.23
CA ALA A 455 3.18 32.87 33.48
C ALA A 455 2.64 33.19 34.88
N ASN A 456 1.74 32.36 35.42
CA ASN A 456 1.08 32.57 36.70
C ASN A 456 1.61 31.57 37.76
N PRO A 457 2.15 32.03 38.90
CA PRO A 457 2.62 31.15 39.97
C PRO A 457 1.52 30.24 40.55
N LEU A 458 0.27 30.64 40.55
CA LEU A 458 -0.84 29.87 41.13
C LEU A 458 -1.20 28.64 40.29
N THR A 459 -1.01 28.71 38.95
CA THR A 459 -1.32 27.59 38.04
C THR A 459 -0.12 26.79 37.63
N ALA A 460 1.08 27.27 37.95
CA ALA A 460 2.31 26.67 37.54
C ALA A 460 2.47 25.22 38.06
N GLU A 461 2.08 24.99 39.32
CA GLU A 461 2.23 23.69 39.99
C GLU A 461 1.28 22.65 39.35
N SER A 462 0.00 22.96 39.15
CA SER A 462 -0.96 22.07 38.52
C SER A 462 -0.59 21.76 37.08
N LEU A 463 -0.10 22.76 36.32
CA LEU A 463 0.38 22.55 34.95
C LEU A 463 1.59 21.62 34.87
N ILE A 464 2.57 21.83 35.74
CA ILE A 464 3.76 21.00 35.76
C ILE A 464 3.43 19.60 36.27
N LYS A 465 2.53 19.46 37.25
CA LYS A 465 2.03 18.16 37.69
C LYS A 465 1.39 17.39 36.52
N MET A 466 0.48 18.01 35.77
CA MET A 466 -0.12 17.40 34.60
C MET A 466 0.92 17.10 33.52
N ALA A 467 1.86 18.01 33.25
CA ALA A 467 2.95 17.77 32.31
C ALA A 467 3.86 16.62 32.74
N SER A 468 4.14 16.49 34.03
CA SER A 468 4.96 15.39 34.59
C SER A 468 4.24 14.04 34.45
N ILE A 469 2.95 13.97 34.75
CA ILE A 469 2.12 12.77 34.55
C ILE A 469 2.17 12.34 33.07
N LEU A 470 1.96 13.26 32.13
CA LEU A 470 2.04 12.99 30.70
C LEU A 470 3.46 12.62 30.24
N GLY A 471 4.48 13.18 30.90
CA GLY A 471 5.89 12.89 30.63
C GLY A 471 6.33 11.51 31.12
N GLN A 472 5.89 11.08 32.30
CA GLN A 472 6.20 9.76 32.88
C GLN A 472 5.60 8.61 32.03
N ALA A 473 4.43 8.81 31.46
CA ALA A 473 3.78 7.82 30.59
C ALA A 473 4.50 7.59 29.25
N ARG A 474 5.48 8.44 28.90
CA ARG A 474 6.20 8.41 27.63
C ARG A 474 7.70 8.32 27.89
N GLU A 475 8.29 7.19 27.58
CA GLU A 475 9.73 6.98 27.72
C GLU A 475 10.55 8.10 27.05
N GLU A 476 11.55 8.65 27.77
CA GLU A 476 12.46 9.73 27.34
C GLU A 476 11.81 11.10 27.05
N SER A 477 10.67 11.42 27.66
CA SER A 477 10.03 12.75 27.50
C SER A 477 10.80 13.83 28.24
N THR A 478 10.92 15.01 27.59
CA THR A 478 11.54 16.21 28.19
C THR A 478 10.51 17.32 28.31
N LEU A 479 10.36 17.91 29.49
CA LEU A 479 9.54 19.09 29.69
C LEU A 479 10.33 20.34 29.32
N VAL A 480 9.68 21.30 28.65
CA VAL A 480 10.24 22.62 28.35
C VAL A 480 9.37 23.68 29.01
N ALA A 481 9.78 24.14 30.19
CA ALA A 481 9.11 25.22 30.90
C ALA A 481 9.52 26.56 30.28
N LEU A 482 8.56 27.25 29.66
CA LEU A 482 8.77 28.51 28.95
C LEU A 482 8.17 29.70 29.72
N SER A 483 8.99 30.67 30.05
CA SER A 483 8.53 32.00 30.52
C SER A 483 8.72 33.03 29.43
N VAL A 484 7.64 33.73 29.08
CA VAL A 484 7.63 34.76 28.04
C VAL A 484 7.46 36.13 28.71
N VAL A 485 8.37 37.04 28.41
CA VAL A 485 8.33 38.45 28.89
C VAL A 485 7.96 39.36 27.73
N LYS A 486 6.86 40.08 27.89
CA LYS A 486 6.46 41.08 26.89
C LYS A 486 7.29 42.36 27.03
N ILE A 487 7.94 42.77 25.94
CA ILE A 487 8.69 44.02 25.85
C ILE A 487 7.87 45.06 25.06
N PRO A 488 8.00 46.36 25.41
CA PRO A 488 7.34 47.42 24.66
C PRO A 488 7.79 47.47 23.19
N ALA A 489 6.91 47.83 22.28
CA ALA A 489 7.18 47.86 20.84
C ALA A 489 8.38 48.78 20.46
N ALA A 490 8.63 49.83 21.23
CA ALA A 490 9.69 50.82 21.03
C ALA A 490 11.06 50.37 21.54
N THR A 491 11.18 49.20 22.26
CA THR A 491 12.44 48.70 22.80
C THR A 491 13.26 48.02 21.71
N PRO A 492 14.52 48.45 21.46
CA PRO A 492 15.40 47.71 20.56
C PRO A 492 15.66 46.27 21.04
N LEU A 493 15.73 45.32 20.12
CA LEU A 493 15.98 43.89 20.46
C LEU A 493 17.30 43.65 21.15
N GLU A 494 18.29 44.51 20.94
CA GLU A 494 19.59 44.47 21.62
C GLU A 494 19.50 44.71 23.12
N LEU A 495 18.52 45.46 23.59
CA LEU A 495 18.26 45.72 25.00
C LEU A 495 17.31 44.68 25.64
N ALA A 496 16.82 43.73 24.85
CA ALA A 496 15.90 42.70 25.35
C ALA A 496 16.51 41.87 26.48
N GLN A 497 17.84 41.62 26.45
CA GLN A 497 18.57 40.91 27.50
C GLN A 497 18.57 41.69 28.82
N GLU A 498 18.78 42.99 28.75
CA GLU A 498 18.76 43.87 29.93
C GLU A 498 17.37 43.97 30.59
N VAL A 499 16.32 43.97 29.74
CA VAL A 499 14.93 43.91 30.24
C VAL A 499 14.63 42.58 30.89
N LEU A 500 15.15 41.47 30.34
CA LEU A 500 15.02 40.14 30.94
C LEU A 500 15.75 40.08 32.29
N ASP A 501 16.90 40.75 32.45
CA ASP A 501 17.67 40.76 33.69
C ASP A 501 17.00 41.66 34.77
N ARG A 502 16.44 42.79 34.39
CA ARG A 502 15.75 43.73 35.33
C ARG A 502 14.34 43.26 35.74
N GLN A 503 13.54 42.82 34.82
CA GLN A 503 12.14 42.40 35.08
C GLN A 503 11.98 40.88 35.28
N GLY A 504 13.03 40.09 34.99
CA GLY A 504 12.99 38.66 34.98
C GLY A 504 13.21 37.95 36.31
N ASN A 505 13.61 38.66 37.38
CA ASN A 505 13.98 38.00 38.64
C ASN A 505 12.84 37.18 39.28
N GLY A 506 11.62 37.70 39.29
CA GLY A 506 10.44 36.93 39.77
C GLY A 506 10.10 35.74 38.91
N ARG A 507 10.28 35.87 37.58
CA ARG A 507 10.02 34.80 36.61
C ARG A 507 11.15 33.76 36.57
N LYS A 508 12.41 34.15 36.81
CA LYS A 508 13.53 33.22 37.03
C LYS A 508 13.30 32.38 38.31
N ALA A 509 12.79 33.01 39.39
CA ALA A 509 12.43 32.30 40.62
C ALA A 509 11.28 31.30 40.38
N LEU A 510 10.27 31.68 39.59
CA LEU A 510 9.17 30.79 39.17
C LEU A 510 9.68 29.58 38.37
N LEU A 511 10.53 29.81 37.37
CA LEU A 511 11.11 28.74 36.59
C LEU A 511 11.99 27.81 37.43
N LYS A 512 12.74 28.32 38.42
CA LYS A 512 13.49 27.48 39.38
C LYS A 512 12.56 26.62 40.22
N ARG A 513 11.47 27.16 40.77
CA ARG A 513 10.45 26.38 41.51
C ARG A 513 9.85 25.27 40.65
N VAL A 514 9.46 25.60 39.42
CA VAL A 514 8.93 24.67 38.44
C VAL A 514 9.94 23.54 38.15
N ALA A 515 11.22 23.90 37.96
CA ALA A 515 12.27 22.94 37.71
C ALA A 515 12.49 22.00 38.91
N SER A 516 12.53 22.55 40.12
CA SER A 516 12.66 21.74 41.34
C SER A 516 11.51 20.77 41.53
N TYR A 517 10.28 21.22 41.26
CA TYR A 517 9.09 20.36 41.36
C TYR A 517 9.09 19.24 40.31
N ALA A 518 9.44 19.52 39.06
CA ALA A 518 9.53 18.50 37.99
C ALA A 518 10.65 17.48 38.31
N HIS A 519 11.79 17.92 38.84
CA HIS A 519 12.85 17.03 39.29
C HIS A 519 12.42 16.10 40.45
N GLN A 520 11.63 16.60 41.39
CA GLN A 520 11.04 15.77 42.44
C GLN A 520 10.11 14.68 41.90
N GLN A 521 9.45 14.97 40.76
CA GLN A 521 8.60 14.00 40.05
C GLN A 521 9.39 13.07 39.09
N GLY A 522 10.72 13.16 39.03
CA GLY A 522 11.57 12.30 38.20
C GLY A 522 11.54 12.61 36.70
N VAL A 523 11.03 13.77 36.29
CA VAL A 523 10.92 14.14 34.86
C VAL A 523 11.98 15.20 34.51
N PRO A 524 12.79 14.98 33.43
CA PRO A 524 13.78 15.96 33.00
C PRO A 524 13.10 17.22 32.45
N VAL A 525 13.53 18.40 32.98
CA VAL A 525 12.97 19.68 32.58
C VAL A 525 14.07 20.63 32.10
N ARG A 526 13.78 21.32 30.98
CA ARG A 526 14.58 22.45 30.48
C ARG A 526 13.81 23.73 30.70
N THR A 527 14.45 24.73 31.26
CA THR A 527 13.82 26.05 31.43
C THR A 527 14.28 27.01 30.34
N LEU A 528 13.32 27.76 29.76
CA LEU A 528 13.57 28.73 28.71
C LEU A 528 12.87 30.06 29.07
N GLN A 529 13.59 31.17 28.90
CA GLN A 529 13.05 32.52 29.06
C GLN A 529 13.23 33.29 27.75
N ARG A 530 12.16 33.94 27.25
CA ARG A 530 12.21 34.76 26.02
C ARG A 530 11.54 36.12 26.23
N ALA A 531 12.21 37.15 25.70
CA ALA A 531 11.63 38.48 25.54
C ALA A 531 10.99 38.57 24.15
N VAL A 532 9.73 39.03 24.08
CA VAL A 532 8.96 39.11 22.83
C VAL A 532 8.04 40.33 22.84
N ARG A 533 7.66 40.80 21.67
CA ARG A 533 6.69 41.88 21.53
C ARG A 533 5.24 41.38 21.69
N ASP A 534 4.97 40.15 21.31
CA ASP A 534 3.70 39.46 21.44
C ASP A 534 3.90 38.07 22.03
N ILE A 535 3.12 37.74 23.09
CA ILE A 535 3.29 36.52 23.88
C ILE A 535 2.93 35.28 23.07
N SER A 536 1.84 35.34 22.30
CA SER A 536 1.40 34.23 21.48
C SER A 536 2.41 33.89 20.37
N SER A 537 2.92 34.91 19.68
CA SER A 537 4.00 34.74 18.69
C SER A 537 5.29 34.20 19.32
N GLY A 538 5.59 34.58 20.58
CA GLY A 538 6.73 34.03 21.31
C GLY A 538 6.60 32.54 21.61
N ILE A 539 5.44 32.07 22.03
CA ILE A 539 5.17 30.65 22.30
C ILE A 539 5.23 29.86 20.98
N LEU A 540 4.53 30.35 19.95
CA LEU A 540 4.51 29.70 18.62
C LEU A 540 5.89 29.64 17.98
N GLY A 541 6.70 30.71 18.09
CA GLY A 541 8.05 30.73 17.58
C GLY A 541 9.00 29.75 18.26
N VAL A 542 8.80 29.46 19.57
CA VAL A 542 9.55 28.38 20.27
C VAL A 542 9.10 27.01 19.80
N ALA A 543 7.81 26.83 19.57
CA ALA A 543 7.26 25.59 19.09
C ALA A 543 7.73 25.27 17.66
N GLU A 544 7.80 26.27 16.77
CA GLU A 544 8.26 26.11 15.38
C GLU A 544 9.79 25.89 15.28
N ALA A 545 10.59 26.64 16.06
CA ALA A 545 12.04 26.54 16.02
C ALA A 545 12.59 25.17 16.45
N ARG A 546 11.81 24.39 17.15
CA ARG A 546 12.20 23.05 17.64
C ARG A 546 11.80 21.90 16.69
N GLY A 547 11.25 22.21 15.51
CA GLY A 547 11.11 21.26 14.40
C GLY A 547 10.21 20.07 14.61
N GLY A 548 9.39 20.05 15.71
CA GLY A 548 8.49 18.91 15.98
C GLY A 548 8.14 18.71 17.44
N LEU A 549 7.77 19.81 18.11
CA LEU A 549 7.24 19.72 19.46
C LEU A 549 6.02 18.79 19.51
N GLY A 550 5.96 17.88 20.47
CA GLY A 550 4.86 16.91 20.56
C GLY A 550 3.56 17.51 21.07
N LEU A 551 3.65 18.37 22.08
CA LEU A 551 2.47 18.93 22.75
C LEU A 551 2.79 20.28 23.36
N ILE A 552 1.88 21.26 23.21
CA ILE A 552 1.86 22.47 24.02
C ILE A 552 0.77 22.27 25.09
N LEU A 553 1.17 22.33 26.38
CA LEU A 553 0.24 22.29 27.50
C LEU A 553 0.12 23.67 28.14
N MET A 554 -1.07 24.27 28.09
CA MET A 554 -1.36 25.59 28.63
C MET A 554 -2.39 25.51 29.76
N GLY A 555 -2.36 26.45 30.68
CA GLY A 555 -3.40 26.65 31.68
C GLY A 555 -4.41 27.70 31.25
N TRP A 556 -5.63 27.50 31.68
CA TRP A 556 -6.72 28.46 31.55
C TRP A 556 -7.34 28.75 32.91
N HIS A 557 -7.50 30.03 33.22
CA HIS A 557 -8.22 30.48 34.40
C HIS A 557 -9.28 31.54 34.01
N GLY A 558 -10.50 31.37 34.48
CA GLY A 558 -11.63 32.27 34.28
C GLY A 558 -12.76 31.65 33.46
N GLN A 559 -13.93 32.32 33.43
CA GLN A 559 -15.06 31.88 32.62
C GLN A 559 -14.77 32.06 31.12
N LEU A 560 -15.11 31.04 30.31
CA LEU A 560 -15.02 31.03 28.86
C LEU A 560 -16.17 31.90 28.24
N SER A 561 -16.48 33.07 28.81
CA SER A 561 -17.54 33.93 28.27
C SER A 561 -17.11 34.56 26.94
N MET A 562 -18.00 34.55 25.93
CA MET A 562 -17.78 35.03 24.56
C MET A 562 -17.12 36.42 24.47
N GLN A 563 -17.39 37.34 25.43
CA GLN A 563 -16.85 38.70 25.41
C GLN A 563 -15.37 38.82 25.83
N ARG A 564 -14.79 37.82 26.52
CA ARG A 564 -13.40 37.88 27.04
C ARG A 564 -12.40 37.03 26.26
N VAL A 565 -12.86 36.20 25.32
CA VAL A 565 -12.02 35.31 24.53
C VAL A 565 -11.33 36.01 23.35
N THR A 566 -11.87 37.13 22.88
CA THR A 566 -11.26 37.98 21.84
C THR A 566 -9.97 38.61 22.36
N GLY A 567 -8.81 38.15 21.79
CA GLY A 567 -7.47 38.66 22.17
C GLY A 567 -6.74 37.86 23.25
N SER A 568 -7.20 36.64 23.60
CA SER A 568 -6.50 35.82 24.56
C SER A 568 -5.32 35.08 23.94
N VAL A 569 -4.17 35.05 24.63
CA VAL A 569 -2.95 34.32 24.24
C VAL A 569 -3.25 32.83 23.96
N VAL A 570 -4.13 32.21 24.75
CA VAL A 570 -4.53 30.80 24.60
C VAL A 570 -5.21 30.58 23.25
N LYS A 571 -6.12 31.47 22.85
CA LYS A 571 -6.84 31.40 21.57
C LYS A 571 -5.86 31.48 20.40
N ASP A 572 -4.95 32.45 20.42
CA ASP A 572 -3.99 32.63 19.35
C ASP A 572 -3.05 31.43 19.22
N VAL A 573 -2.63 30.84 20.36
CA VAL A 573 -1.80 29.64 20.35
C VAL A 573 -2.59 28.42 19.87
N VAL A 574 -3.83 28.21 20.35
CA VAL A 574 -4.69 27.11 19.89
C VAL A 574 -4.91 27.15 18.39
N HIS A 575 -5.15 28.33 17.81
CA HIS A 575 -5.38 28.48 16.37
C HIS A 575 -4.08 28.45 15.53
N GLY A 576 -2.98 29.00 16.05
CA GLY A 576 -1.72 29.16 15.32
C GLY A 576 -0.75 27.97 15.42
N ALA A 577 -0.86 27.11 16.43
CA ALA A 577 0.10 26.03 16.66
C ALA A 577 0.06 24.96 15.57
N LYS A 578 1.28 24.57 15.11
CA LYS A 578 1.51 23.46 14.16
C LYS A 578 1.86 22.14 14.86
N CYS A 579 1.45 22.00 16.11
CA CYS A 579 1.56 20.79 16.93
C CYS A 579 0.27 20.58 17.72
N ASP A 580 0.17 19.47 18.45
CA ASP A 580 -0.97 19.18 19.30
C ASP A 580 -1.00 20.19 20.47
N VAL A 581 -2.20 20.63 20.90
CA VAL A 581 -2.39 21.57 21.98
C VAL A 581 -3.36 21.00 22.99
N ALA A 582 -2.99 21.08 24.27
CA ALA A 582 -3.86 20.79 25.40
C ALA A 582 -3.98 22.03 26.30
N VAL A 583 -5.19 22.30 26.77
CA VAL A 583 -5.48 23.41 27.69
C VAL A 583 -6.15 22.86 28.92
N LEU A 584 -5.50 23.03 30.05
CA LEU A 584 -6.01 22.60 31.34
C LEU A 584 -6.85 23.72 31.98
N HIS A 585 -8.13 23.45 32.16
CA HIS A 585 -8.99 24.24 33.05
C HIS A 585 -8.97 23.60 34.43
N ASP A 586 -8.15 24.14 35.31
CA ASP A 586 -7.86 23.57 36.61
C ASP A 586 -8.94 23.94 37.64
N ARG A 587 -9.49 22.93 38.32
CA ARG A 587 -10.41 23.01 39.43
C ARG A 587 -9.91 22.22 40.67
N GLY A 588 -8.59 22.01 40.75
CA GLY A 588 -7.93 21.28 41.82
C GLY A 588 -7.45 19.91 41.34
N VAL A 589 -6.26 19.88 40.71
CA VAL A 589 -5.58 18.63 40.29
C VAL A 589 -4.75 18.09 41.47
N GLU A 590 -5.40 17.52 42.50
CA GLU A 590 -4.65 16.95 43.62
C GLU A 590 -4.37 15.46 43.42
N ASP A 591 -5.38 14.61 43.21
CA ASP A 591 -5.24 13.19 42.91
C ASP A 591 -6.16 12.79 41.77
N ILE A 592 -5.58 12.42 40.64
CA ILE A 592 -6.35 11.95 39.46
C ILE A 592 -6.43 10.44 39.53
N LYS A 593 -7.61 9.89 39.82
CA LYS A 593 -7.88 8.45 39.81
C LYS A 593 -8.91 8.02 38.79
N ARG A 594 -9.87 8.90 38.46
CA ARG A 594 -10.95 8.58 37.53
C ARG A 594 -11.01 9.62 36.41
N VAL A 595 -10.80 9.16 35.19
CA VAL A 595 -10.75 9.99 33.98
C VAL A 595 -11.95 9.68 33.08
N LEU A 596 -12.72 10.70 32.72
CA LEU A 596 -13.85 10.63 31.79
C LEU A 596 -13.42 11.12 30.41
N VAL A 597 -13.72 10.36 29.37
CA VAL A 597 -13.49 10.75 27.96
C VAL A 597 -14.77 10.64 27.15
N PRO A 598 -15.40 11.75 26.79
CA PRO A 598 -16.49 11.75 25.80
C PRO A 598 -15.93 11.38 24.41
N VAL A 599 -16.52 10.34 23.77
CA VAL A 599 -16.01 9.75 22.53
C VAL A 599 -16.92 10.09 21.35
N GLY A 600 -16.38 10.85 20.40
CA GLY A 600 -16.93 11.09 19.07
C GLY A 600 -16.08 10.47 17.95
N SER A 601 -16.44 10.71 16.69
CA SER A 601 -15.74 10.14 15.52
C SER A 601 -14.53 10.96 15.03
N GLY A 602 -14.23 12.11 15.65
CA GLY A 602 -13.24 13.07 15.15
C GLY A 602 -11.81 12.78 15.59
N PRO A 603 -10.79 13.40 14.92
CA PRO A 603 -9.37 13.22 15.24
C PRO A 603 -8.99 13.78 16.61
N HIS A 604 -9.71 14.78 17.10
CA HIS A 604 -9.48 15.41 18.41
C HIS A 604 -9.86 14.45 19.55
N THR A 605 -10.91 13.65 19.36
CA THR A 605 -11.30 12.59 20.29
C THR A 605 -10.23 11.50 20.40
N ARG A 606 -9.60 11.14 19.29
CA ARG A 606 -8.50 10.17 19.29
C ARG A 606 -7.29 10.65 20.09
N LEU A 607 -6.98 11.95 20.02
CA LEU A 607 -5.95 12.55 20.85
C LEU A 607 -6.37 12.54 22.34
N ALA A 608 -7.64 12.83 22.63
CA ALA A 608 -8.18 12.78 24.00
C ALA A 608 -8.04 11.39 24.61
N LEU A 609 -8.40 10.33 23.87
CA LEU A 609 -8.25 8.95 24.31
C LEU A 609 -6.78 8.59 24.62
N ARG A 610 -5.85 8.98 23.75
CA ARG A 610 -4.42 8.71 23.95
C ARG A 610 -3.86 9.43 25.19
N LEU A 611 -4.17 10.71 25.36
CA LEU A 611 -3.71 11.45 26.52
C LEU A 611 -4.36 10.92 27.81
N ALA A 612 -5.62 10.53 27.77
CA ALA A 612 -6.30 9.93 28.91
C ALA A 612 -5.68 8.58 29.30
N ARG A 613 -5.36 7.71 28.33
CA ARG A 613 -4.62 6.46 28.56
C ARG A 613 -3.26 6.75 29.22
N ASP A 614 -2.51 7.70 28.66
CA ASP A 614 -1.19 8.07 29.18
C ASP A 614 -1.29 8.55 30.64
N ILE A 615 -2.32 9.36 30.95
CA ILE A 615 -2.59 9.81 32.32
C ILE A 615 -2.96 8.63 33.24
N VAL A 616 -3.92 7.81 32.85
CA VAL A 616 -4.40 6.68 33.68
C VAL A 616 -3.28 5.69 33.98
N ARG A 617 -2.42 5.39 32.99
CA ARG A 617 -1.23 4.52 33.20
C ARG A 617 -0.22 5.11 34.17
N ALA A 618 -0.01 6.44 34.13
CA ALA A 618 0.97 7.09 35.02
C ALA A 618 0.50 7.19 36.46
N VAL A 619 -0.82 7.23 36.71
CA VAL A 619 -1.40 7.42 38.04
C VAL A 619 -2.09 6.17 38.59
N ASP A 620 -2.01 5.05 37.89
CA ASP A 620 -2.74 3.80 38.21
C ASP A 620 -4.23 4.04 38.48
N GLY A 621 -4.85 4.78 37.55
CA GLY A 621 -6.24 5.21 37.62
C GLY A 621 -7.19 4.38 36.73
N SER A 622 -8.46 4.77 36.67
CA SER A 622 -9.50 4.16 35.83
C SER A 622 -9.96 5.11 34.71
N LEU A 623 -10.25 4.55 33.53
CA LEU A 623 -10.74 5.25 32.37
C LEU A 623 -12.20 4.93 32.11
N THR A 624 -13.05 5.97 31.96
CA THR A 624 -14.41 5.81 31.48
C THR A 624 -14.56 6.51 30.13
N THR A 625 -14.99 5.76 29.11
CA THR A 625 -15.31 6.31 27.80
C THR A 625 -16.82 6.44 27.67
N LEU A 626 -17.30 7.60 27.28
CA LEU A 626 -18.72 7.89 27.16
C LEU A 626 -19.07 8.25 25.71
N ARG A 627 -19.91 7.45 25.07
CA ARG A 627 -20.50 7.77 23.77
C ARG A 627 -21.99 8.09 23.94
N ILE A 628 -22.42 9.19 23.34
CA ILE A 628 -23.80 9.66 23.38
C ILE A 628 -24.39 9.57 21.98
N LEU A 629 -25.54 8.93 21.88
CA LEU A 629 -26.33 8.75 20.66
C LEU A 629 -27.58 9.64 20.70
N PRO A 630 -28.03 10.21 19.58
CA PRO A 630 -29.32 10.89 19.50
C PRO A 630 -30.48 9.99 19.89
N GLN A 631 -31.54 10.53 20.49
CA GLN A 631 -32.72 9.74 20.86
C GLN A 631 -33.50 9.20 19.65
N ALA A 632 -33.46 9.91 18.53
CA ALA A 632 -34.18 9.57 17.31
C ALA A 632 -33.53 8.45 16.45
N ASP A 633 -32.30 8.07 16.74
CA ASP A 633 -31.60 7.03 15.97
C ASP A 633 -32.05 5.65 16.45
N GLU A 634 -32.76 4.89 15.61
CA GLU A 634 -33.09 3.48 15.80
C GLU A 634 -31.85 2.59 15.57
N VAL A 635 -30.77 2.84 16.31
CA VAL A 635 -29.55 2.06 16.19
C VAL A 635 -29.50 1.02 17.31
N ASP A 636 -29.09 -0.19 16.97
CA ASP A 636 -28.90 -1.27 17.94
C ASP A 636 -27.75 -0.93 18.91
N MET A 637 -28.04 -0.93 20.20
CA MET A 637 -27.10 -0.57 21.26
C MET A 637 -25.91 -1.55 21.33
N GLU A 638 -26.10 -2.82 20.96
CA GLU A 638 -25.03 -3.82 20.94
C GLU A 638 -24.04 -3.51 19.80
N VAL A 639 -24.55 -3.17 18.63
CA VAL A 639 -23.71 -2.78 17.47
C VAL A 639 -22.89 -1.51 17.76
N GLU A 640 -23.51 -0.51 18.41
CA GLU A 640 -22.80 0.72 18.76
C GLU A 640 -21.80 0.52 19.91
N MET A 641 -22.04 -0.44 20.81
CA MET A 641 -21.07 -0.82 21.82
C MET A 641 -19.84 -1.49 21.19
N ASP A 642 -20.02 -2.36 20.19
CA ASP A 642 -18.92 -2.96 19.45
C ASP A 642 -18.13 -1.92 18.65
N VAL A 643 -18.82 -0.94 18.04
CA VAL A 643 -18.17 0.19 17.36
C VAL A 643 -17.34 1.02 18.35
N LEU A 644 -17.86 1.30 19.55
CA LEU A 644 -17.12 2.00 20.60
C LEU A 644 -15.90 1.20 21.05
N ARG A 645 -16.08 -0.09 21.30
CA ARG A 645 -14.99 -1.00 21.70
C ARG A 645 -13.90 -1.03 20.64
N GLN A 646 -14.27 -1.23 19.38
CA GLN A 646 -13.31 -1.28 18.28
C GLN A 646 -12.56 0.05 18.12
N LEU A 647 -13.25 1.19 18.28
CA LEU A 647 -12.62 2.50 18.20
C LEU A 647 -11.61 2.72 19.33
N VAL A 648 -11.93 2.28 20.55
CA VAL A 648 -11.04 2.37 21.70
C VAL A 648 -9.84 1.42 21.53
N GLU A 649 -10.06 0.19 21.10
CA GLU A 649 -9.01 -0.79 20.79
C GLU A 649 -8.07 -0.32 19.67
N ASP A 650 -8.62 0.19 18.58
CA ASP A 650 -7.83 0.70 17.43
C ASP A 650 -6.92 1.87 17.84
N GLU A 651 -7.32 2.69 18.81
CA GLU A 651 -6.57 3.88 19.21
C GLU A 651 -5.64 3.64 20.41
N LEU A 652 -6.01 2.77 21.33
CA LEU A 652 -5.22 2.49 22.53
C LEU A 652 -4.28 1.28 22.39
N GLY A 653 -4.54 0.38 21.44
CA GLY A 653 -3.82 -0.89 21.26
C GLY A 653 -4.25 -1.94 22.29
N GLU A 654 -3.96 -1.69 23.57
CA GLU A 654 -4.47 -2.45 24.71
C GLU A 654 -5.38 -1.55 25.54
N ILE A 655 -6.57 -2.03 25.87
CA ILE A 655 -7.49 -1.32 26.76
C ILE A 655 -6.93 -1.46 28.20
N PRO A 656 -6.69 -0.36 28.91
CA PRO A 656 -6.23 -0.43 30.31
C PRO A 656 -7.22 -1.22 31.19
N GLU A 657 -6.71 -2.00 32.14
CA GLU A 657 -7.54 -2.71 33.10
C GLU A 657 -8.46 -1.72 33.84
N GLY A 658 -9.70 -2.09 34.08
CA GLY A 658 -10.69 -1.21 34.73
C GLY A 658 -11.27 -0.12 33.82
N THR A 659 -11.10 -0.19 32.50
CA THR A 659 -11.76 0.71 31.55
C THR A 659 -13.25 0.40 31.43
N ILE A 660 -14.09 1.41 31.65
CA ILE A 660 -15.55 1.32 31.52
C ILE A 660 -15.97 1.93 30.16
N LEU A 661 -16.66 1.14 29.34
CA LEU A 661 -17.28 1.61 28.11
C LEU A 661 -18.75 1.94 28.40
N SER A 662 -19.18 3.18 28.20
CA SER A 662 -20.54 3.65 28.49
C SER A 662 -21.21 4.22 27.23
N LEU A 663 -22.46 3.80 26.99
CA LEU A 663 -23.34 4.34 25.96
C LEU A 663 -24.54 4.98 26.60
N LYS A 664 -24.90 6.18 26.15
CA LYS A 664 -26.12 6.90 26.59
C LYS A 664 -26.88 7.45 25.40
N ARG A 665 -28.20 7.54 25.50
CA ARG A 665 -29.05 8.23 24.54
C ARG A 665 -29.47 9.60 25.09
N SER A 666 -29.23 10.65 24.32
CA SER A 666 -29.65 12.02 24.69
C SER A 666 -29.55 12.96 23.51
N ASP A 667 -30.46 13.93 23.45
CA ASP A 667 -30.44 14.98 22.42
C ASP A 667 -29.52 16.16 22.80
N SER A 668 -29.04 16.24 24.04
CA SER A 668 -28.10 17.24 24.50
C SER A 668 -26.75 16.65 24.95
N LEU A 669 -25.78 16.63 24.04
CA LEU A 669 -24.41 16.15 24.28
C LEU A 669 -23.78 16.83 25.52
N ALA A 670 -23.85 18.18 25.62
CA ALA A 670 -23.19 18.90 26.70
C ALA A 670 -23.83 18.60 28.06
N GLN A 671 -25.16 18.57 28.15
CA GLN A 671 -25.87 18.29 29.42
C GLN A 671 -25.60 16.86 29.90
N SER A 672 -25.56 15.89 29.00
CA SER A 672 -25.29 14.49 29.34
C SER A 672 -23.86 14.26 29.83
N ILE A 673 -22.87 14.93 29.23
CA ILE A 673 -21.49 14.86 29.68
C ILE A 673 -21.33 15.56 31.05
N LEU A 674 -21.97 16.70 31.25
CA LEU A 674 -21.98 17.42 32.52
C LEU A 674 -22.67 16.59 33.62
N ALA A 675 -23.80 15.99 33.31
CA ALA A 675 -24.50 15.12 34.25
C ALA A 675 -23.65 13.90 34.65
N GLU A 676 -22.95 13.28 33.64
CA GLU A 676 -22.04 12.17 33.91
C GLU A 676 -20.84 12.61 34.75
N SER A 677 -20.22 13.74 34.41
CA SER A 677 -19.09 14.28 35.18
C SER A 677 -19.45 14.62 36.64
N ALA A 678 -20.73 14.89 36.89
CA ALA A 678 -21.28 15.19 38.22
C ALA A 678 -21.82 13.96 38.97
N GLN A 679 -22.00 12.80 38.30
CA GLN A 679 -22.53 11.60 38.95
C GLN A 679 -21.57 11.09 40.03
N ARG A 680 -22.03 11.18 41.27
CA ARG A 680 -21.43 10.62 42.48
C ARG A 680 -22.04 9.23 42.71
N THR A 681 -21.47 8.19 42.15
CA THR A 681 -21.68 6.83 42.68
C THR A 681 -20.66 6.61 43.80
N ASP A 682 -21.11 6.42 45.01
CA ASP A 682 -20.31 6.16 46.22
C ASP A 682 -19.29 7.27 46.64
N LYS A 683 -19.73 8.51 46.73
CA LYS A 683 -18.97 9.68 47.21
C LYS A 683 -17.75 10.15 46.37
N MET A 684 -17.44 9.54 45.23
CA MET A 684 -16.34 9.98 44.37
C MET A 684 -16.80 10.23 42.93
N GLY A 685 -16.82 11.49 42.49
CA GLY A 685 -17.02 11.90 41.08
C GLY A 685 -15.76 11.67 40.24
N TYR A 686 -15.78 12.07 38.96
CA TYR A 686 -14.58 12.09 38.12
C TYR A 686 -13.65 13.22 38.57
N ASP A 687 -12.32 12.96 38.49
CA ASP A 687 -11.30 13.94 38.85
C ASP A 687 -10.87 14.77 37.65
N LEU A 688 -10.94 14.16 36.46
CA LEU A 688 -10.55 14.78 35.19
C LEU A 688 -11.47 14.38 34.06
N THR A 689 -11.92 15.35 33.28
CA THR A 689 -12.57 15.11 31.99
C THR A 689 -11.62 15.51 30.85
N VAL A 690 -11.30 14.58 29.95
CA VAL A 690 -10.47 14.86 28.76
C VAL A 690 -11.35 14.89 27.53
N ILE A 691 -11.46 16.06 26.88
CA ILE A 691 -12.37 16.26 25.75
C ILE A 691 -11.67 16.83 24.53
N GLY A 692 -11.92 16.23 23.36
CA GLY A 692 -11.45 16.73 22.08
C GLY A 692 -12.22 17.95 21.59
N ALA A 693 -11.55 18.84 20.86
CA ALA A 693 -12.21 19.97 20.17
C ALA A 693 -13.32 19.47 19.24
N SER A 694 -14.42 20.21 19.11
CA SER A 694 -15.47 19.91 18.13
C SER A 694 -15.02 20.31 16.71
N GLU A 695 -15.72 19.85 15.68
CA GLU A 695 -15.41 20.23 14.30
C GLU A 695 -15.60 21.74 14.01
N GLU A 696 -16.31 22.45 14.87
CA GLU A 696 -16.58 23.89 14.78
C GLU A 696 -15.50 24.77 15.41
N TRP A 697 -14.45 24.18 16.01
CA TRP A 697 -13.38 24.89 16.70
C TRP A 697 -12.69 25.98 15.88
N PHE A 698 -12.72 25.85 14.54
CA PHE A 698 -12.11 26.82 13.61
C PHE A 698 -12.94 28.14 13.49
N LEU A 699 -14.17 28.20 14.01
CA LEU A 699 -14.94 29.41 14.07
C LEU A 699 -14.29 30.40 15.05
N ARG A 700 -14.05 31.62 14.58
CA ARG A 700 -13.26 32.62 15.34
C ARG A 700 -13.85 33.01 16.72
N GLU A 701 -15.08 32.64 17.00
CA GLU A 701 -15.78 32.96 18.24
C GLU A 701 -15.62 31.91 19.34
N LEU A 702 -15.21 30.70 19.02
CA LEU A 702 -15.07 29.58 19.94
C LEU A 702 -13.58 29.20 20.15
N LEU A 703 -13.27 28.68 21.33
CA LEU A 703 -11.90 28.22 21.62
C LEU A 703 -11.68 26.79 21.14
N PHE A 704 -12.54 25.85 21.51
CA PHE A 704 -12.52 24.43 21.12
C PHE A 704 -13.84 23.96 20.49
N GLY A 705 -14.87 24.80 20.43
CA GLY A 705 -16.20 24.54 19.92
C GLY A 705 -17.30 24.60 20.97
N SER A 706 -18.56 24.64 20.52
CA SER A 706 -19.73 24.93 21.37
C SER A 706 -19.91 23.92 22.52
N VAL A 707 -19.60 22.62 22.30
CA VAL A 707 -19.78 21.58 23.32
C VAL A 707 -18.58 21.54 24.29
N PRO A 708 -17.31 21.47 23.85
CA PRO A 708 -16.15 21.46 24.74
C PRO A 708 -16.06 22.70 25.62
N ASP A 709 -16.31 23.89 25.07
CA ASP A 709 -16.26 25.16 25.84
C ASP A 709 -17.33 25.21 26.94
N ARG A 710 -18.55 24.70 26.64
CA ARG A 710 -19.63 24.61 27.62
C ARG A 710 -19.36 23.61 28.74
N ILE A 711 -18.66 22.47 28.39
CA ILE A 711 -18.28 21.51 29.40
C ILE A 711 -17.17 22.05 30.29
N ALA A 712 -16.18 22.75 29.74
CA ALA A 712 -15.12 23.37 30.54
C ALA A 712 -15.66 24.39 31.57
N ASP A 713 -16.69 25.15 31.19
CA ASP A 713 -17.33 26.09 32.11
C ASP A 713 -18.17 25.39 33.19
N GLY A 714 -18.89 24.34 32.87
CA GLY A 714 -19.90 23.72 33.72
C GLY A 714 -19.44 22.47 34.50
N ALA A 715 -18.33 21.83 34.15
CA ALA A 715 -17.91 20.60 34.81
C ALA A 715 -17.46 20.82 36.26
N PRO A 716 -17.81 19.92 37.20
CA PRO A 716 -17.40 20.01 38.59
C PRO A 716 -15.92 19.61 38.83
N CYS A 717 -15.30 18.91 37.90
CA CYS A 717 -13.90 18.45 37.93
C CYS A 717 -13.01 19.27 36.98
N SER A 718 -11.71 19.04 37.05
CA SER A 718 -10.77 19.64 36.09
C SER A 718 -11.03 19.13 34.66
N VAL A 719 -10.82 20.00 33.67
CA VAL A 719 -11.09 19.65 32.26
C VAL A 719 -9.84 19.89 31.43
N LEU A 720 -9.42 18.87 30.69
CA LEU A 720 -8.34 18.93 29.71
C LEU A 720 -8.93 18.98 28.30
N LEU A 721 -8.93 20.17 27.71
CA LEU A 721 -9.38 20.40 26.33
C LEU A 721 -8.23 20.12 25.38
N VAL A 722 -8.46 19.31 24.34
CA VAL A 722 -7.36 18.91 23.43
C VAL A 722 -7.70 19.15 21.96
N ARG A 723 -6.71 19.67 21.22
CA ARG A 723 -6.77 19.88 19.79
C ARG A 723 -5.62 19.16 19.09
N LYS A 724 -5.92 18.19 18.26
CA LYS A 724 -4.94 17.54 17.38
C LYS A 724 -4.59 18.47 16.22
N TYR A 725 -3.32 18.63 15.94
CA TYR A 725 -2.87 19.34 14.76
C TYR A 725 -3.19 18.55 13.50
N GLU A 726 -3.80 19.23 12.53
CA GLU A 726 -4.04 18.74 11.19
C GLU A 726 -3.62 19.81 10.17
N PRO A 727 -2.79 19.44 9.15
CA PRO A 727 -2.50 20.35 8.05
C PRO A 727 -3.80 20.82 7.39
N SER A 728 -3.84 22.08 6.98
CA SER A 728 -5.05 22.71 6.39
C SER A 728 -5.58 21.98 5.16
N SER A 729 -4.73 21.36 4.37
CA SER A 729 -5.08 20.52 3.22
C SER A 729 -5.89 19.27 3.63
N VAL A 730 -5.51 18.61 4.73
CA VAL A 730 -6.19 17.39 5.22
C VAL A 730 -7.54 17.73 5.82
N SER A 731 -7.62 18.82 6.57
CA SER A 731 -8.87 19.27 7.17
C SER A 731 -9.88 19.76 6.11
N TRP A 732 -9.42 20.36 5.01
CA TRP A 732 -10.26 20.77 3.88
C TRP A 732 -10.85 19.58 3.13
N VAL A 733 -10.01 18.57 2.80
CA VAL A 733 -10.44 17.34 2.12
C VAL A 733 -11.49 16.59 2.95
N ARG A 734 -11.29 16.51 4.28
CA ARG A 734 -12.24 15.84 5.17
C ARG A 734 -13.60 16.57 5.21
N ARG A 735 -13.59 17.90 5.28
CA ARG A 735 -14.82 18.71 5.26
C ARG A 735 -15.58 18.58 3.94
N MET A 736 -14.86 18.52 2.81
CA MET A 736 -15.45 18.29 1.50
C MET A 736 -16.07 16.90 1.38
N ALA A 737 -15.38 15.86 1.86
CA ALA A 737 -15.90 14.50 1.88
C ALA A 737 -17.16 14.34 2.75
N LYS A 738 -17.26 15.09 3.85
CA LYS A 738 -18.44 15.09 4.74
C LYS A 738 -19.61 15.84 4.11
N ARG A 739 -19.38 16.96 3.41
CA ARG A 739 -20.42 17.66 2.64
C ARG A 739 -21.00 16.78 1.53
N VAL A 740 -20.18 16.04 0.81
CA VAL A 740 -20.63 15.11 -0.23
C VAL A 740 -21.46 13.97 0.36
N ARG A 741 -21.11 13.45 1.54
CA ARG A 741 -21.92 12.42 2.24
C ARG A 741 -23.24 12.97 2.78
N GLY A 742 -23.24 14.20 3.28
CA GLY A 742 -24.47 14.87 3.71
C GLY A 742 -25.44 15.14 2.55
N TRP A 743 -24.91 15.44 1.36
CA TRP A 743 -25.70 15.57 0.14
C TRP A 743 -26.31 14.25 -0.33
N GLN A 744 -25.57 13.14 -0.21
CA GLN A 744 -26.09 11.80 -0.56
C GLN A 744 -27.19 11.33 0.42
N GLY A 745 -27.08 11.67 1.71
CA GLY A 745 -28.15 11.39 2.69
C GLY A 745 -29.43 12.18 2.40
N SER A 746 -29.31 13.46 2.04
CA SER A 746 -30.47 14.31 1.72
C SER A 746 -31.14 13.97 0.37
N LEU A 747 -30.42 13.35 -0.57
CA LEU A 747 -30.98 12.83 -1.82
C LEU A 747 -31.73 11.50 -1.59
N GLN A 748 -31.26 10.64 -0.70
CA GLN A 748 -31.95 9.39 -0.33
C GLN A 748 -33.23 9.64 0.49
N GLU A 749 -33.30 10.72 1.28
CA GLU A 749 -34.54 11.14 1.96
C GLU A 749 -35.55 11.78 1.01
N ARG A 750 -35.11 12.44 -0.07
CA ARG A 750 -36.00 12.98 -1.10
C ARG A 750 -36.60 11.90 -2.02
N ASP A 751 -35.91 10.81 -2.26
CA ASP A 751 -36.43 9.66 -3.04
C ASP A 751 -37.36 8.75 -2.20
N LYS A 752 -37.45 8.94 -0.88
CA LYS A 752 -38.37 8.21 0.01
C LYS A 752 -39.63 9.01 0.38
N ARG A 753 -39.77 10.25 -0.08
CA ARG A 753 -41.01 11.04 -0.03
C ARG A 753 -41.61 11.18 -1.43
#